data_00a47ae995f26682e78643f6908c620f
#
_entry.id   00a47ae995f26682e78643f6908c620f
#
_cell.length_a   1.000
_cell.length_b   1.000
_cell.length_c   1.000
_cell.angle_alpha   90.00
_cell.angle_beta   90.00
_cell.angle_gamma   90.00
#
_symmetry.space_group_name_H-M   'P 1'
#
loop_
_entity.id
_entity.type
_entity.pdbx_description
1 polymer ?
#
loop_
_entity_poly.entity_id
_entity_poly.type
_entity_poly.pdbx_seq_one_letter_code
_entity_poly.pdbx_strand_id
1 'polypeptide(L)'
;MNRKMQVAALLGATMLGTSAWAQEIDEIIVLSSPFKKAATDVISTTEILTAEDIEGSISGPLGNLLDSLPGVSSAGYGPAVGQPVIRGVGGYRVDVMQNGMTIGDISSTSGDHTNTMSLFETEQVEVLKGPAALRYGAYAATGVVNGFNRHLNADTEEGTDVLVGFGDNADETITGIFTRQGQFSLSAFSQDADNITIPTHGESEAYHEREEAEAGDDGDDDHELVDGEQEAANTERENFGFTAAGHFGDDETKLSVMFSSSEIDYLIPHEHSDHEGHEGDDDDNGHAGDDEDDDHHEEAGGADISLEQQTFHARLAHNGAVGPFNSFRADLTSTAFEQTETVEEEDGIERSEFEQDSLHLRGEFAGIFNDWNTLVGLEYRDIDLTAPDHEHGDEDGGNDDGEEEHGYLPNTESTQYGLFVFAEHEGNDWLTEAAIRFDEVELEAAHEEEDEQDDDHDHEGPVSFTLTNISVGLAKKLDDNLLVGGSVSSTERAPSQVELFANGEHHAVGRTEIGDEELDKESSLSTELYIRKAWQNSQMRVAIFNNDYSDFVFLEETDTHGTFNFVQADAELYGYELDYQTDLKLGGRLWNASLSYSSVTGELSDGDNLPAIPADKFGFGIGTSFNAFDVKLDVEQVADQDDTGEEELATDGYTSVDISASYQPPAYEGLTLNASIRNLTDEEIRQHTSPLKDKLPEAGQDIRLTARYKF
;
A
#
# COMPACT_ATOMS: atom_id res chain seq x y z
N MET A 1 15.77 22.16 -24.74
CA MET A 1 16.37 22.53 -23.43
C MET A 1 15.18 22.98 -22.62
N ASN A 2 14.53 21.97 -22.06
CA ASN A 2 13.18 22.00 -21.50
C ASN A 2 13.08 22.81 -20.21
N ARG A 3 11.89 23.35 -19.94
CA ARG A 3 11.54 24.12 -18.74
C ARG A 3 11.87 23.39 -17.41
N LYS A 4 11.94 22.07 -17.42
CA LYS A 4 12.27 21.19 -16.27
C LYS A 4 13.69 21.45 -15.68
N MET A 5 14.61 22.07 -16.41
CA MET A 5 15.99 22.36 -15.95
C MET A 5 16.16 23.71 -15.24
N GLN A 6 15.11 24.53 -15.14
CA GLN A 6 15.20 25.86 -14.53
C GLN A 6 14.86 25.90 -13.03
N VAL A 7 14.16 24.90 -12.49
CA VAL A 7 13.82 24.84 -11.06
C VAL A 7 15.01 24.39 -10.21
N ALA A 8 15.87 23.50 -10.72
CA ALA A 8 17.05 23.02 -10.00
C ALA A 8 18.17 24.08 -9.79
N ALA A 9 18.11 25.21 -10.50
CA ALA A 9 19.17 26.23 -10.45
C ALA A 9 18.94 27.36 -9.42
N LEU A 10 17.79 27.43 -8.74
CA LEU A 10 17.48 28.54 -7.81
C LEU A 10 17.79 28.22 -6.33
N LEU A 11 18.08 26.98 -5.99
CA LEU A 11 18.34 26.54 -4.60
C LEU A 11 19.81 26.71 -4.13
N GLY A 12 20.68 27.30 -4.92
CA GLY A 12 22.11 27.36 -4.70
C GLY A 12 22.68 28.56 -3.94
N ALA A 13 21.91 29.48 -3.38
CA ALA A 13 22.48 30.68 -2.77
C ALA A 13 21.66 31.20 -1.57
N THR A 14 22.07 30.82 -0.35
CA THR A 14 22.27 31.67 0.83
C THR A 14 22.34 30.83 2.11
N MET A 15 23.52 30.33 2.44
CA MET A 15 23.84 29.80 3.77
C MET A 15 24.84 30.73 4.44
N LEU A 16 24.39 31.63 5.28
CA LEU A 16 25.22 32.38 6.25
C LEU A 16 24.79 32.00 7.66
N GLY A 17 25.70 31.35 8.37
CA GLY A 17 25.48 30.72 9.66
C GLY A 17 25.11 31.66 10.81
N THR A 18 24.27 31.12 11.69
CA THR A 18 24.12 31.58 13.08
C THR A 18 24.20 30.37 13.99
N SER A 19 25.14 30.40 14.94
CA SER A 19 25.32 29.40 15.98
C SER A 19 24.09 29.34 16.91
N ALA A 20 23.39 28.21 16.94
CA ALA A 20 22.28 27.92 17.84
C ALA A 20 22.56 26.63 18.63
N TRP A 21 22.03 26.55 19.81
CA TRP A 21 22.14 25.44 20.74
C TRP A 21 21.41 24.23 20.16
N ALA A 22 22.12 23.12 19.98
CA ALA A 22 21.53 21.89 19.50
C ALA A 22 20.55 21.32 20.53
N GLN A 23 19.36 20.98 20.09
CA GLN A 23 18.61 19.87 20.63
C GLN A 23 19.05 18.66 19.80
N GLU A 24 19.45 17.56 20.44
CA GLU A 24 19.71 16.30 19.71
C GLU A 24 18.42 15.93 19.01
N ILE A 25 18.51 15.71 17.72
CA ILE A 25 17.41 15.05 16.96
C ILE A 25 17.34 13.64 17.56
N ASP A 26 16.18 13.22 18.03
CA ASP A 26 15.99 11.89 18.59
C ASP A 26 16.44 10.85 17.56
N GLU A 27 17.30 9.94 17.97
CA GLU A 27 17.87 8.91 17.11
C GLU A 27 16.82 7.84 16.85
N ILE A 28 16.18 7.87 15.66
CA ILE A 28 15.18 6.89 15.27
C ILE A 28 15.88 5.56 14.94
N ILE A 29 15.48 4.50 15.64
CA ILE A 29 16.02 3.15 15.43
C ILE A 29 15.22 2.44 14.34
N VAL A 30 15.92 1.87 13.38
CA VAL A 30 15.34 0.99 12.35
C VAL A 30 15.04 -0.38 12.98
N LEU A 31 13.79 -0.67 13.20
CA LEU A 31 13.32 -1.93 13.81
C LEU A 31 13.49 -3.12 12.86
N SER A 32 13.40 -2.88 11.56
CA SER A 32 13.73 -3.87 10.52
C SER A 32 15.22 -4.23 10.48
N SER A 33 16.11 -3.38 11.01
CA SER A 33 17.52 -3.74 11.07
C SER A 33 17.76 -4.86 12.08
N PRO A 34 18.35 -6.01 11.66
CA PRO A 34 18.60 -7.12 12.58
C PRO A 34 19.64 -6.76 13.67
N PHE A 35 20.33 -5.63 13.50
CA PHE A 35 21.42 -5.20 14.37
C PHE A 35 21.09 -3.90 15.13
N LYS A 36 19.82 -3.47 15.12
CA LYS A 36 19.31 -2.28 15.84
C LYS A 36 20.15 -1.03 15.57
N LYS A 37 20.16 -0.59 14.34
CA LYS A 37 20.88 0.63 13.92
C LYS A 37 19.97 1.84 13.87
N ALA A 38 20.58 3.02 14.04
CA ALA A 38 19.93 4.26 13.72
C ALA A 38 19.68 4.39 12.21
N ALA A 39 18.64 5.10 11.83
CA ALA A 39 18.30 5.36 10.42
C ALA A 39 19.46 6.04 9.65
N THR A 40 20.31 6.80 10.34
CA THR A 40 21.49 7.45 9.77
C THR A 40 22.64 6.49 9.45
N ASP A 41 22.67 5.31 10.07
CA ASP A 41 23.78 4.34 10.00
C ASP A 41 23.47 3.11 9.13
N VAL A 42 22.29 3.03 8.51
CA VAL A 42 21.95 2.00 7.51
C VAL A 42 22.28 2.50 6.10
N ILE A 43 22.73 1.60 5.23
CA ILE A 43 23.00 1.91 3.81
C ILE A 43 21.69 1.93 3.04
N SER A 44 20.86 0.89 3.23
CA SER A 44 19.57 0.78 2.59
C SER A 44 18.70 2.00 2.88
N THR A 45 18.05 2.47 1.86
CA THR A 45 17.09 3.56 2.00
C THR A 45 15.90 3.07 2.81
N THR A 46 15.68 3.68 3.97
CA THR A 46 14.56 3.36 4.86
C THR A 46 13.86 4.65 5.21
N GLU A 47 12.57 4.73 4.88
CA GLU A 47 11.66 5.76 5.37
C GLU A 47 10.95 5.23 6.60
N ILE A 48 10.71 6.08 7.59
CA ILE A 48 10.15 5.66 8.87
C ILE A 48 9.04 6.62 9.27
N LEU A 49 7.87 6.05 9.56
CA LEU A 49 6.77 6.75 10.20
C LEU A 49 6.64 6.24 11.64
N THR A 50 6.66 7.16 12.57
CA THR A 50 6.53 6.89 14.01
C THR A 50 5.07 6.87 14.44
N ALA A 51 4.79 6.45 15.67
CA ALA A 51 3.44 6.47 16.22
C ALA A 51 2.80 7.87 16.21
N GLU A 52 3.60 8.96 16.24
CA GLU A 52 3.12 10.34 16.15
C GLU A 52 2.66 10.66 14.72
N ASP A 53 3.40 10.21 13.72
CA ASP A 53 3.05 10.38 12.30
C ASP A 53 1.79 9.57 11.94
N ILE A 54 1.68 8.35 12.48
CA ILE A 54 0.54 7.45 12.27
C ILE A 54 -0.75 7.98 12.92
N GLU A 55 -0.65 8.67 14.07
CA GLU A 55 -1.83 9.07 14.87
C GLU A 55 -2.82 9.95 14.08
N GLY A 56 -2.32 10.74 13.14
CA GLY A 56 -3.16 11.57 12.25
C GLY A 56 -3.93 10.78 11.18
N SER A 57 -3.54 9.53 10.91
CA SER A 57 -4.06 8.71 9.80
C SER A 57 -4.58 7.34 10.24
N ILE A 58 -4.88 7.17 11.54
CA ILE A 58 -5.31 5.87 12.13
C ILE A 58 -6.52 5.28 11.40
N SER A 59 -7.40 6.09 10.88
CA SER A 59 -8.63 5.68 10.21
C SER A 59 -8.51 5.50 8.70
N GLY A 60 -7.40 5.92 8.10
CA GLY A 60 -7.17 5.79 6.66
C GLY A 60 -6.50 4.47 6.28
N PRO A 61 -6.52 4.11 4.99
CA PRO A 61 -5.78 2.96 4.48
C PRO A 61 -4.26 3.19 4.54
N LEU A 62 -3.51 2.09 4.49
CA LEU A 62 -2.05 2.11 4.62
C LEU A 62 -1.35 2.94 3.53
N GLY A 63 -1.79 2.82 2.27
CA GLY A 63 -1.21 3.56 1.15
C GLY A 63 -1.29 5.08 1.36
N ASN A 64 -2.44 5.58 1.83
CA ASN A 64 -2.65 7.01 2.09
C ASN A 64 -1.77 7.54 3.24
N LEU A 65 -1.49 6.73 4.26
CA LEU A 65 -0.50 7.07 5.28
C LEU A 65 0.90 7.23 4.66
N LEU A 66 1.27 6.31 3.76
CA LEU A 66 2.60 6.25 3.16
C LEU A 66 2.83 7.26 2.03
N ASP A 67 1.76 7.79 1.44
CA ASP A 67 1.81 8.78 0.34
C ASP A 67 2.56 10.06 0.71
N SER A 68 2.61 10.40 2.00
CA SER A 68 3.42 11.52 2.52
C SER A 68 4.95 11.32 2.37
N LEU A 69 5.41 10.11 2.05
CA LEU A 69 6.84 9.78 1.96
C LEU A 69 7.38 10.00 0.54
N PRO A 70 8.63 10.49 0.38
CA PRO A 70 9.23 10.67 -0.94
C PRO A 70 9.35 9.35 -1.73
N GLY A 71 8.86 9.36 -2.99
CA GLY A 71 8.89 8.20 -3.87
C GLY A 71 7.94 7.07 -3.46
N VAL A 72 6.93 7.40 -2.64
CA VAL A 72 5.81 6.53 -2.33
C VAL A 72 4.52 7.25 -2.74
N SER A 73 3.56 6.51 -3.26
CA SER A 73 2.22 6.96 -3.62
C SER A 73 1.20 5.92 -3.17
N SER A 74 -0.08 6.26 -3.21
CA SER A 74 -1.18 5.34 -2.94
C SER A 74 -1.88 4.97 -4.24
N ALA A 75 -2.18 3.70 -4.45
CA ALA A 75 -3.17 3.25 -5.41
C ALA A 75 -4.48 3.06 -4.65
N GLY A 76 -5.32 4.11 -4.63
CA GLY A 76 -6.58 4.11 -3.92
C GLY A 76 -7.72 3.54 -4.76
N TYR A 77 -8.58 2.74 -4.13
CA TYR A 77 -9.84 2.28 -4.72
C TYR A 77 -10.99 2.70 -3.78
N GLY A 78 -11.33 3.98 -3.84
CA GLY A 78 -12.20 4.63 -2.86
C GLY A 78 -11.52 4.87 -1.49
N PRO A 79 -12.27 5.32 -0.47
CA PRO A 79 -11.71 5.75 0.82
C PRO A 79 -11.27 4.60 1.72
N ALA A 80 -11.71 3.36 1.44
CA ALA A 80 -11.39 2.18 2.24
C ALA A 80 -10.10 1.48 1.80
N VAL A 81 -9.70 1.65 0.55
CA VAL A 81 -8.57 0.95 -0.05
C VAL A 81 -7.46 1.92 -0.46
N GLY A 82 -6.25 1.61 -0.09
CA GLY A 82 -5.06 2.34 -0.51
C GLY A 82 -3.85 1.43 -0.42
N GLN A 83 -3.36 0.99 -1.56
CA GLN A 83 -2.20 0.13 -1.65
C GLN A 83 -0.93 0.96 -1.86
N PRO A 84 0.21 0.59 -1.24
CA PRO A 84 1.44 1.33 -1.42
C PRO A 84 2.04 1.11 -2.81
N VAL A 85 2.41 2.21 -3.46
CA VAL A 85 3.17 2.23 -4.71
C VAL A 85 4.54 2.82 -4.41
N ILE A 86 5.62 2.06 -4.60
CA ILE A 86 6.99 2.48 -4.32
C ILE A 86 7.74 2.67 -5.64
N ARG A 87 8.19 3.91 -5.91
CA ARG A 87 8.93 4.25 -7.13
C ARG A 87 8.23 3.82 -8.42
N GLY A 88 6.90 3.97 -8.44
CA GLY A 88 6.06 3.70 -9.61
C GLY A 88 5.56 2.27 -9.75
N VAL A 89 5.84 1.38 -8.81
CA VAL A 89 5.33 0.00 -8.84
C VAL A 89 4.65 -0.39 -7.53
N GLY A 90 3.56 -1.14 -7.62
CA GLY A 90 2.76 -1.62 -6.51
C GLY A 90 2.37 -3.10 -6.66
N GLY A 91 1.29 -3.50 -6.00
CA GLY A 91 0.76 -4.86 -6.03
C GLY A 91 1.79 -5.90 -5.59
N TYR A 92 1.92 -6.98 -6.31
CA TYR A 92 2.86 -8.09 -5.99
C TYR A 92 4.35 -7.72 -5.95
N ARG A 93 4.74 -6.49 -6.31
CA ARG A 93 6.14 -6.02 -6.24
C ARG A 93 6.48 -5.33 -4.94
N VAL A 94 5.48 -5.05 -4.10
CA VAL A 94 5.63 -4.43 -2.78
C VAL A 94 5.06 -5.38 -1.73
N ASP A 95 5.93 -5.99 -0.93
CA ASP A 95 5.50 -6.91 0.14
C ASP A 95 5.10 -6.09 1.38
N VAL A 96 3.84 -6.20 1.79
CA VAL A 96 3.31 -5.58 3.00
C VAL A 96 3.33 -6.58 4.14
N MET A 97 4.05 -6.23 5.21
CA MET A 97 4.33 -7.11 6.33
C MET A 97 3.95 -6.51 7.67
N GLN A 98 3.65 -7.36 8.61
CA GLN A 98 3.56 -6.99 10.02
C GLN A 98 4.63 -7.74 10.83
N ASN A 99 5.51 -6.97 11.51
CA ASN A 99 6.61 -7.54 12.32
C ASN A 99 7.58 -8.46 11.53
N GLY A 100 7.70 -8.27 10.22
CA GLY A 100 8.54 -9.05 9.34
C GLY A 100 7.95 -10.39 8.88
N MET A 101 6.64 -10.56 9.03
CA MET A 101 5.85 -11.68 8.56
C MET A 101 4.76 -11.16 7.62
N THR A 102 4.36 -11.92 6.61
CA THR A 102 3.23 -11.56 5.75
C THR A 102 1.96 -11.36 6.56
N ILE A 103 1.08 -10.47 6.11
CA ILE A 103 -0.20 -10.22 6.78
C ILE A 103 -1.16 -11.39 6.56
N GLY A 104 -1.14 -11.98 5.36
CA GLY A 104 -1.96 -13.13 5.00
C GLY A 104 -3.37 -12.76 4.57
N ASP A 105 -3.57 -11.53 4.08
CA ASP A 105 -4.75 -11.09 3.36
C ASP A 105 -4.56 -11.24 1.84
N ILE A 106 -5.59 -10.94 1.06
CA ILE A 106 -5.56 -10.96 -0.41
C ILE A 106 -5.34 -9.56 -1.01
N SER A 107 -4.89 -8.56 -0.23
CA SER A 107 -4.76 -7.18 -0.70
C SER A 107 -3.81 -6.99 -1.87
N SER A 108 -2.92 -7.94 -2.14
CA SER A 108 -2.04 -7.91 -3.30
C SER A 108 -2.64 -8.51 -4.57
N THR A 109 -3.79 -9.21 -4.49
CA THR A 109 -4.39 -9.91 -5.62
C THR A 109 -5.13 -8.96 -6.56
N SER A 110 -5.78 -7.93 -6.02
CA SER A 110 -6.48 -6.92 -6.80
C SER A 110 -6.39 -5.53 -6.17
N GLY A 111 -6.66 -4.50 -6.98
CA GLY A 111 -6.59 -3.10 -6.56
C GLY A 111 -7.67 -2.67 -5.58
N ASP A 112 -8.81 -3.34 -5.56
CA ASP A 112 -9.98 -3.09 -4.72
C ASP A 112 -9.92 -3.74 -3.33
N HIS A 113 -8.97 -4.65 -3.09
CA HIS A 113 -8.83 -5.34 -1.83
C HIS A 113 -8.05 -4.51 -0.81
N THR A 114 -8.65 -4.28 0.37
CA THR A 114 -8.00 -3.49 1.42
C THR A 114 -6.99 -4.30 2.22
N ASN A 115 -5.99 -3.60 2.77
CA ASN A 115 -5.00 -4.19 3.66
C ASN A 115 -5.51 -4.24 5.11
N THR A 116 -5.34 -5.37 5.77
CA THR A 116 -5.87 -5.63 7.11
C THR A 116 -4.98 -5.13 8.27
N MET A 117 -3.87 -4.42 8.00
CA MET A 117 -2.98 -3.89 9.03
C MET A 117 -3.64 -2.79 9.86
N SER A 118 -3.86 -3.04 11.16
CA SER A 118 -4.38 -2.03 12.09
C SER A 118 -3.36 -0.94 12.39
N LEU A 119 -3.59 0.28 11.91
CA LEU A 119 -2.76 1.44 12.22
C LEU A 119 -2.89 1.87 13.69
N PHE A 120 -4.03 1.60 14.36
CA PHE A 120 -4.20 1.85 15.79
C PHE A 120 -3.23 1.05 16.65
N GLU A 121 -2.87 -0.17 16.24
CA GLU A 121 -1.97 -1.06 16.95
C GLU A 121 -0.50 -0.91 16.51
N THR A 122 -0.26 -0.19 15.43
CA THR A 122 1.07 -0.01 14.85
C THR A 122 1.81 1.15 15.53
N GLU A 123 3.04 0.90 16.00
CA GLU A 123 3.91 1.90 16.63
C GLU A 123 4.94 2.51 15.68
N GLN A 124 5.24 1.83 14.58
CA GLN A 124 6.20 2.28 13.57
C GLN A 124 5.89 1.57 12.25
N VAL A 125 5.96 2.30 11.15
CA VAL A 125 5.95 1.74 9.79
C VAL A 125 7.27 2.09 9.13
N GLU A 126 7.90 1.11 8.51
CA GLU A 126 9.16 1.27 7.78
C GLU A 126 8.98 0.84 6.32
N VAL A 127 9.41 1.71 5.41
CA VAL A 127 9.50 1.39 3.98
C VAL A 127 10.97 1.15 3.64
N LEU A 128 11.32 -0.10 3.35
CA LEU A 128 12.69 -0.50 3.03
C LEU A 128 12.86 -0.61 1.52
N LYS A 129 13.96 -0.04 1.03
CA LYS A 129 14.38 -0.12 -0.36
C LYS A 129 15.84 -0.64 -0.41
N GLY A 130 16.19 -1.43 -1.43
CA GLY A 130 17.56 -1.91 -1.63
C GLY A 130 17.95 -3.17 -0.83
N PRO A 131 19.24 -3.36 -0.43
CA PRO A 131 19.78 -4.63 0.09
C PRO A 131 19.02 -5.22 1.28
N ALA A 132 18.52 -4.38 2.18
CA ALA A 132 17.80 -4.84 3.36
C ALA A 132 16.43 -5.45 3.04
N ALA A 133 15.81 -5.04 1.94
CA ALA A 133 14.51 -5.55 1.50
C ALA A 133 14.57 -7.03 1.12
N LEU A 134 15.67 -7.51 0.51
CA LEU A 134 15.85 -8.91 0.11
C LEU A 134 15.74 -9.91 1.26
N ARG A 135 15.94 -9.46 2.48
CA ARG A 135 15.75 -10.26 3.68
C ARG A 135 14.30 -10.74 3.84
N TYR A 136 13.32 -10.00 3.30
CA TYR A 136 11.91 -10.21 3.59
C TYR A 136 11.15 -11.06 2.58
N GLY A 137 11.62 -11.25 1.37
CA GLY A 137 10.98 -12.14 0.42
C GLY A 137 11.43 -11.96 -1.00
N ALA A 138 11.04 -12.90 -1.86
CA ALA A 138 11.22 -12.81 -3.29
C ALA A 138 10.33 -11.74 -3.92
N TYR A 139 9.16 -11.49 -3.30
CA TYR A 139 8.24 -10.43 -3.72
C TYR A 139 8.69 -9.02 -3.32
N ALA A 140 9.71 -8.89 -2.47
CA ALA A 140 10.32 -7.62 -2.06
C ALA A 140 11.27 -7.02 -3.12
N ALA A 141 11.01 -7.21 -4.39
CA ALA A 141 11.89 -6.82 -5.48
C ALA A 141 12.14 -5.30 -5.52
N THR A 142 11.10 -4.50 -5.28
CA THR A 142 11.17 -3.03 -5.30
C THR A 142 11.26 -2.44 -3.91
N GLY A 143 10.57 -3.04 -2.94
CA GLY A 143 10.55 -2.59 -1.56
C GLY A 143 9.66 -3.43 -0.65
N VAL A 144 9.74 -3.11 0.63
CA VAL A 144 8.94 -3.74 1.69
C VAL A 144 8.36 -2.65 2.56
N VAL A 145 7.08 -2.76 2.85
CA VAL A 145 6.41 -2.01 3.91
C VAL A 145 6.29 -2.92 5.14
N ASN A 146 6.85 -2.53 6.27
CA ASN A 146 6.83 -3.35 7.48
C ASN A 146 6.28 -2.56 8.66
N GLY A 147 5.06 -2.91 9.09
CA GLY A 147 4.43 -2.37 10.28
C GLY A 147 4.88 -3.11 11.55
N PHE A 148 5.19 -2.37 12.60
CA PHE A 148 5.55 -2.94 13.90
C PHE A 148 4.41 -2.78 14.89
N ASN A 149 3.79 -3.90 15.24
CA ASN A 149 2.68 -3.94 16.17
C ASN A 149 3.18 -3.85 17.63
N ARG A 150 2.62 -2.92 18.40
CA ARG A 150 2.98 -2.68 19.81
C ARG A 150 2.71 -3.86 20.74
N HIS A 151 1.84 -4.80 20.34
CA HIS A 151 1.58 -6.02 21.11
C HIS A 151 2.78 -6.99 21.11
N LEU A 152 3.58 -7.03 20.06
CA LEU A 152 4.79 -7.86 19.98
C LEU A 152 6.05 -7.16 20.48
N ASN A 153 6.00 -5.85 20.73
CA ASN A 153 7.07 -5.11 21.36
C ASN A 153 7.01 -5.33 22.89
N ALA A 154 7.95 -6.11 23.40
CA ALA A 154 8.02 -6.42 24.83
C ALA A 154 8.38 -5.21 25.70
N ASP A 155 8.90 -4.14 25.12
CA ASP A 155 9.33 -2.93 25.80
C ASP A 155 8.24 -1.84 25.83
N THR A 156 7.06 -2.08 25.22
CA THR A 156 5.90 -1.18 25.32
C THR A 156 5.54 -0.93 26.79
N GLU A 157 5.36 0.32 27.17
CA GLU A 157 5.07 0.74 28.53
C GLU A 157 3.76 0.16 29.06
N GLU A 158 3.72 -0.15 30.37
CA GLU A 158 2.48 -0.53 31.06
C GLU A 158 1.55 0.69 31.16
N GLY A 159 0.26 0.45 30.98
CA GLY A 159 -0.77 1.49 31.06
C GLY A 159 -1.99 1.14 30.24
N THR A 160 -2.92 2.05 30.23
CA THR A 160 -4.12 2.00 29.38
C THR A 160 -4.18 3.24 28.52
N ASP A 161 -4.46 3.06 27.25
CA ASP A 161 -4.56 4.08 26.22
C ASP A 161 -5.97 4.01 25.62
N VAL A 162 -6.72 5.10 25.67
CA VAL A 162 -8.08 5.19 25.12
C VAL A 162 -8.10 6.28 24.07
N LEU A 163 -8.66 5.98 22.91
CA LEU A 163 -8.82 6.88 21.76
C LEU A 163 -10.31 7.06 21.46
N VAL A 164 -10.72 8.28 21.19
CA VAL A 164 -12.02 8.63 20.59
C VAL A 164 -11.77 9.69 19.54
N GLY A 165 -12.38 9.58 18.37
CA GLY A 165 -12.24 10.52 17.26
C GLY A 165 -13.53 10.70 16.48
N PHE A 166 -13.60 11.83 15.75
CA PHE A 166 -14.69 12.21 14.86
C PHE A 166 -14.11 12.89 13.61
N GLY A 167 -14.64 12.57 12.44
CA GLY A 167 -14.41 13.26 11.18
C GLY A 167 -15.74 13.78 10.64
N ASP A 168 -15.77 14.95 10.00
CA ASP A 168 -17.01 15.54 9.53
C ASP A 168 -17.34 15.23 8.07
N ASN A 169 -16.34 14.90 7.24
CA ASN A 169 -16.58 14.63 5.83
C ASN A 169 -17.47 13.38 5.60
N ALA A 170 -17.20 12.30 6.33
CA ALA A 170 -17.95 11.03 6.24
C ALA A 170 -18.67 10.70 7.56
N ASP A 171 -19.07 11.69 8.37
CA ASP A 171 -19.63 11.50 9.72
C ASP A 171 -18.88 10.43 10.54
N GLU A 172 -17.55 10.30 10.30
CA GLU A 172 -16.71 9.25 10.84
C GLU A 172 -16.62 9.24 12.36
N THR A 173 -16.71 8.08 12.95
CA THR A 173 -16.48 7.83 14.38
C THR A 173 -15.43 6.76 14.58
N ILE A 174 -14.39 7.06 15.39
CA ILE A 174 -13.38 6.07 15.78
C ILE A 174 -13.32 5.92 17.30
N THR A 175 -13.16 4.70 17.77
CA THR A 175 -12.94 4.38 19.19
C THR A 175 -11.89 3.30 19.33
N GLY A 176 -10.99 3.46 20.30
CA GLY A 176 -9.93 2.48 20.54
C GLY A 176 -9.55 2.38 21.99
N ILE A 177 -9.18 1.20 22.42
CA ILE A 177 -8.58 0.94 23.72
C ILE A 177 -7.41 -0.01 23.56
N PHE A 178 -6.29 0.33 24.19
CA PHE A 178 -5.16 -0.58 24.36
C PHE A 178 -4.79 -0.60 25.84
N THR A 179 -4.51 -1.76 26.39
CA THR A 179 -4.01 -1.88 27.77
C THR A 179 -2.91 -2.90 27.87
N ARG A 180 -1.88 -2.59 28.64
CA ARG A 180 -0.81 -3.52 29.00
C ARG A 180 -0.62 -3.56 30.50
N GLN A 181 -0.63 -4.76 31.05
CA GLN A 181 -0.39 -5.02 32.48
C GLN A 181 0.53 -6.25 32.63
N GLY A 182 1.74 -6.01 33.12
CA GLY A 182 2.75 -7.04 33.23
C GLY A 182 3.07 -7.66 31.87
N GLN A 183 2.88 -8.94 31.75
CA GLN A 183 3.20 -9.69 30.54
C GLN A 183 2.07 -9.75 29.50
N PHE A 184 0.89 -9.19 29.76
CA PHE A 184 -0.28 -9.28 28.89
C PHE A 184 -0.67 -7.91 28.34
N SER A 185 -1.12 -7.88 27.10
CA SER A 185 -1.74 -6.73 26.48
C SER A 185 -3.02 -7.12 25.74
N LEU A 186 -3.97 -6.19 25.69
CA LEU A 186 -5.25 -6.29 25.00
C LEU A 186 -5.54 -4.99 24.29
N SER A 187 -6.17 -5.06 23.12
CA SER A 187 -6.73 -3.90 22.41
C SER A 187 -8.07 -4.24 21.80
N ALA A 188 -8.85 -3.20 21.55
CA ALA A 188 -9.99 -3.22 20.66
C ALA A 188 -10.07 -1.86 19.96
N PHE A 189 -10.48 -1.89 18.71
CA PHE A 189 -10.64 -0.72 17.85
C PHE A 189 -11.94 -0.86 17.06
N SER A 190 -12.64 0.25 16.84
CA SER A 190 -13.81 0.31 15.97
C SER A 190 -13.81 1.65 15.24
N GLN A 191 -14.17 1.60 13.98
CA GLN A 191 -14.38 2.72 13.09
C GLN A 191 -15.71 2.50 12.36
N ASP A 192 -16.42 3.59 12.15
CA ASP A 192 -17.68 3.65 11.40
C ASP A 192 -17.65 4.96 10.62
N ALA A 193 -17.89 4.93 9.33
CA ALA A 193 -17.88 6.08 8.45
C ALA A 193 -18.91 5.92 7.33
N ASP A 194 -19.74 6.92 7.16
CA ASP A 194 -20.72 7.05 6.08
C ASP A 194 -20.00 7.39 4.74
N ASN A 195 -20.79 7.64 3.70
CA ASN A 195 -20.28 8.08 2.41
C ASN A 195 -19.46 9.38 2.49
N ILE A 196 -18.39 9.47 1.72
CA ILE A 196 -17.57 10.68 1.66
C ILE A 196 -18.29 11.80 0.89
N THR A 197 -18.00 13.03 1.27
CA THR A 197 -18.33 14.21 0.46
C THR A 197 -17.14 14.56 -0.42
N ILE A 198 -17.36 14.64 -1.73
CA ILE A 198 -16.37 15.05 -2.73
C ILE A 198 -16.57 16.52 -3.13
N PRO A 199 -15.51 17.25 -3.55
CA PRO A 199 -15.60 18.70 -3.81
C PRO A 199 -16.33 19.04 -5.11
N THR A 200 -16.45 18.10 -6.03
CA THR A 200 -17.02 18.27 -7.37
C THR A 200 -17.69 16.97 -7.83
N HIS A 201 -17.98 16.84 -9.12
CA HIS A 201 -18.52 15.62 -9.74
C HIS A 201 -17.58 14.39 -9.61
N GLY A 202 -18.14 13.19 -9.70
CA GLY A 202 -17.40 11.94 -9.63
C GLY A 202 -16.46 11.77 -10.83
N GLU A 203 -16.97 11.86 -12.04
CA GLU A 203 -16.21 11.70 -13.27
C GLU A 203 -15.19 12.82 -13.50
N SER A 204 -14.07 12.50 -14.16
CA SER A 204 -13.11 13.50 -14.62
C SER A 204 -13.60 14.16 -15.92
N GLU A 205 -13.20 15.45 -16.15
CA GLU A 205 -13.53 16.11 -17.44
C GLU A 205 -13.03 15.31 -18.64
N ALA A 206 -11.85 14.68 -18.52
CA ALA A 206 -11.25 13.90 -19.59
C ALA A 206 -12.03 12.60 -19.89
N TYR A 207 -12.56 11.95 -18.85
CA TYR A 207 -13.39 10.76 -18.99
C TYR A 207 -14.73 11.11 -19.64
N HIS A 208 -15.39 12.12 -19.15
CA HIS A 208 -16.64 12.64 -19.70
C HIS A 208 -16.53 13.05 -21.19
N GLU A 209 -15.45 13.79 -21.57
CA GLU A 209 -15.20 14.14 -22.98
C GLU A 209 -14.99 12.89 -23.86
N ARG A 210 -14.40 11.82 -23.32
CA ARG A 210 -14.20 10.56 -24.04
C ARG A 210 -15.54 9.86 -24.27
N GLU A 211 -16.36 9.71 -23.25
CA GLU A 211 -17.70 9.10 -23.34
C GLU A 211 -18.61 9.85 -24.32
N GLU A 212 -18.66 11.20 -24.24
CA GLU A 212 -19.39 12.02 -25.22
C GLU A 212 -18.90 11.78 -26.66
N ALA A 213 -17.59 11.57 -26.85
CA ALA A 213 -17.04 11.32 -28.18
C ALA A 213 -17.38 9.92 -28.71
N GLU A 214 -17.50 8.92 -27.84
CA GLU A 214 -17.84 7.54 -28.17
C GLU A 214 -19.36 7.37 -28.39
N ALA A 215 -20.21 8.01 -27.60
CA ALA A 215 -21.67 7.98 -27.75
C ALA A 215 -22.19 8.57 -29.08
N GLY A 216 -21.43 9.47 -29.71
CA GLY A 216 -21.75 10.04 -31.02
C GLY A 216 -22.92 11.05 -31.00
N ASP A 217 -23.28 11.57 -32.20
CA ASP A 217 -24.24 12.67 -32.39
C ASP A 217 -25.73 12.22 -32.21
N ASP A 218 -25.98 10.98 -31.83
CA ASP A 218 -27.31 10.38 -31.69
C ASP A 218 -27.77 10.14 -30.23
N GLY A 219 -26.89 10.41 -29.23
CA GLY A 219 -27.21 10.29 -27.83
C GLY A 219 -28.01 11.48 -27.32
N ASP A 220 -29.25 11.26 -26.86
CA ASP A 220 -30.15 12.26 -26.22
C ASP A 220 -29.74 12.52 -24.74
N ASP A 221 -28.66 11.89 -24.23
CA ASP A 221 -28.22 11.95 -22.84
C ASP A 221 -26.99 12.88 -22.68
N ASP A 222 -27.20 14.20 -22.86
CA ASP A 222 -26.27 15.23 -22.39
C ASP A 222 -26.29 15.24 -20.83
N HIS A 223 -25.56 14.33 -20.17
CA HIS A 223 -25.32 14.40 -18.73
C HIS A 223 -24.36 15.57 -18.44
N GLU A 224 -24.90 16.69 -18.01
CA GLU A 224 -24.07 17.82 -17.57
C GLU A 224 -23.40 17.45 -16.24
N LEU A 225 -22.05 17.52 -16.19
CA LEU A 225 -21.29 17.43 -14.92
C LEU A 225 -21.83 18.50 -13.93
N VAL A 226 -22.19 18.07 -12.74
CA VAL A 226 -22.77 18.96 -11.71
C VAL A 226 -21.67 19.52 -10.83
N ASP A 227 -21.40 20.81 -10.95
CA ASP A 227 -20.43 21.51 -10.09
C ASP A 227 -20.91 21.58 -8.63
N GLY A 228 -19.99 21.41 -7.68
CA GLY A 228 -20.16 21.63 -6.24
C GLY A 228 -20.02 20.35 -5.42
N GLU A 229 -20.01 20.52 -4.11
CA GLU A 229 -19.90 19.39 -3.17
C GLU A 229 -21.04 18.39 -3.37
N GLN A 230 -20.67 17.10 -3.45
CA GLN A 230 -21.57 15.97 -3.62
C GLN A 230 -21.22 14.87 -2.64
N GLU A 231 -22.20 14.06 -2.28
CA GLU A 231 -21.98 12.78 -1.57
C GLU A 231 -21.67 11.70 -2.59
N ALA A 232 -20.52 11.05 -2.45
CA ALA A 232 -20.15 9.94 -3.29
C ALA A 232 -20.76 8.66 -2.74
N ALA A 233 -21.74 8.10 -3.44
CA ALA A 233 -22.37 6.84 -3.06
C ALA A 233 -21.35 5.69 -3.01
N ASN A 234 -21.67 4.64 -2.26
CA ASN A 234 -20.88 3.41 -2.18
C ASN A 234 -19.43 3.65 -1.70
N THR A 235 -19.26 4.49 -0.68
CA THR A 235 -17.95 4.77 -0.07
C THR A 235 -17.95 4.59 1.46
N GLU A 236 -18.97 3.96 2.00
CA GLU A 236 -19.14 3.63 3.42
C GLU A 236 -18.11 2.59 3.87
N ARG A 237 -17.78 2.60 5.18
CA ARG A 237 -16.91 1.59 5.75
C ARG A 237 -17.10 1.40 7.25
N GLU A 238 -17.04 0.15 7.68
CA GLU A 238 -16.98 -0.24 9.07
C GLU A 238 -15.72 -1.07 9.32
N ASN A 239 -15.09 -0.90 10.47
CA ASN A 239 -13.93 -1.70 10.86
C ASN A 239 -13.98 -2.00 12.36
N PHE A 240 -13.82 -3.25 12.70
CA PHE A 240 -13.68 -3.71 14.08
C PHE A 240 -12.45 -4.62 14.23
N GLY A 241 -11.62 -4.35 15.24
CA GLY A 241 -10.44 -5.16 15.54
C GLY A 241 -10.29 -5.46 17.01
N PHE A 242 -9.82 -6.65 17.33
CA PHE A 242 -9.47 -7.10 18.67
C PHE A 242 -8.14 -7.85 18.67
N THR A 243 -7.25 -7.52 19.62
CA THR A 243 -5.96 -8.21 19.76
C THR A 243 -5.68 -8.52 21.22
N ALA A 244 -5.10 -9.70 21.44
CA ALA A 244 -4.60 -10.15 22.74
C ALA A 244 -3.19 -10.72 22.60
N ALA A 245 -2.29 -10.32 23.49
CA ALA A 245 -0.93 -10.84 23.44
C ALA A 245 -0.35 -11.09 24.84
N GLY A 246 0.71 -11.93 24.88
CA GLY A 246 1.43 -12.24 26.10
C GLY A 246 2.92 -12.53 25.85
N HIS A 247 3.76 -12.11 26.80
CA HIS A 247 5.21 -12.33 26.78
C HIS A 247 5.64 -13.20 27.94
N PHE A 248 6.40 -14.24 27.67
CA PHE A 248 6.83 -15.24 28.65
C PHE A 248 8.33 -15.46 28.57
N GLY A 249 8.98 -15.73 29.69
CA GLY A 249 10.41 -15.98 29.75
C GLY A 249 11.16 -14.84 30.44
N ASP A 250 12.39 -14.62 30.05
CA ASP A 250 13.31 -13.60 30.59
C ASP A 250 14.02 -12.83 29.47
N ASP A 251 15.00 -12.00 29.81
CA ASP A 251 15.74 -11.18 28.84
C ASP A 251 16.64 -12.02 27.91
N GLU A 252 17.01 -13.24 28.31
CA GLU A 252 17.80 -14.16 27.46
C GLU A 252 16.91 -14.96 26.52
N THR A 253 15.73 -15.43 27.00
CA THR A 253 14.80 -16.21 26.15
C THR A 253 13.38 -15.72 26.40
N LYS A 254 12.77 -15.17 25.35
CA LYS A 254 11.42 -14.61 25.40
C LYS A 254 10.53 -15.27 24.33
N LEU A 255 9.38 -15.75 24.77
CA LEU A 255 8.27 -16.17 23.91
C LEU A 255 7.20 -15.10 23.94
N SER A 256 6.86 -14.55 22.79
CA SER A 256 5.71 -13.65 22.61
C SER A 256 4.66 -14.38 21.78
N VAL A 257 3.40 -14.28 22.19
CA VAL A 257 2.27 -14.83 21.45
C VAL A 257 1.21 -13.75 21.30
N MET A 258 0.58 -13.68 20.13
CA MET A 258 -0.46 -12.73 19.79
C MET A 258 -1.57 -13.45 19.03
N PHE A 259 -2.79 -13.07 19.32
CA PHE A 259 -3.97 -13.43 18.55
C PHE A 259 -4.69 -12.12 18.21
N SER A 260 -5.04 -11.93 16.95
CA SER A 260 -5.84 -10.81 16.45
C SER A 260 -7.02 -11.31 15.63
N SER A 261 -8.10 -10.56 15.66
CA SER A 261 -9.27 -10.74 14.80
C SER A 261 -9.70 -9.37 14.32
N SER A 262 -9.98 -9.23 13.04
CA SER A 262 -10.49 -8.03 12.39
C SER A 262 -11.65 -8.38 11.49
N GLU A 263 -12.61 -7.47 11.41
CA GLU A 263 -13.77 -7.47 10.52
C GLU A 263 -13.81 -6.09 9.87
N ILE A 264 -13.87 -6.05 8.56
CA ILE A 264 -13.88 -4.81 7.78
C ILE A 264 -14.95 -4.96 6.70
N ASP A 265 -15.93 -4.07 6.73
CA ASP A 265 -16.97 -3.95 5.73
C ASP A 265 -16.81 -2.62 5.01
N TYR A 266 -16.87 -2.62 3.68
CA TYR A 266 -16.77 -1.40 2.89
C TYR A 266 -17.46 -1.53 1.54
N LEU A 267 -17.90 -0.39 1.03
CA LEU A 267 -18.45 -0.27 -0.30
C LEU A 267 -17.43 0.35 -1.25
N ILE A 268 -17.44 -0.09 -2.49
CA ILE A 268 -16.70 0.53 -3.58
C ILE A 268 -17.66 0.90 -4.71
N PRO A 269 -17.51 2.07 -5.34
CA PRO A 269 -18.31 2.43 -6.51
C PRO A 269 -18.04 1.46 -7.65
N HIS A 270 -19.09 0.89 -8.20
CA HIS A 270 -19.05 0.01 -9.36
C HIS A 270 -19.89 0.64 -10.47
N GLU A 271 -19.43 0.55 -11.71
CA GLU A 271 -20.15 0.98 -12.86
C GLU A 271 -20.59 -0.25 -13.65
N HIS A 272 -21.88 -0.35 -13.93
CA HIS A 272 -22.38 -1.36 -14.87
C HIS A 272 -21.78 -1.06 -16.24
N SER A 273 -21.08 -2.02 -16.83
CA SER A 273 -20.73 -1.95 -18.24
C SER A 273 -22.04 -2.01 -19.02
N ASP A 274 -22.42 -0.90 -19.66
CA ASP A 274 -23.54 -0.91 -20.60
C ASP A 274 -23.32 -1.99 -21.65
N HIS A 275 -23.98 -3.12 -21.49
CA HIS A 275 -24.06 -4.12 -22.56
C HIS A 275 -24.87 -3.54 -23.71
N GLU A 276 -24.22 -2.83 -24.65
CA GLU A 276 -24.76 -2.54 -25.96
C GLU A 276 -25.00 -3.84 -26.72
N GLY A 277 -26.14 -4.45 -26.51
CA GLY A 277 -26.61 -5.65 -27.17
C GLY A 277 -28.09 -5.65 -27.57
N HIS A 278 -28.66 -4.50 -27.85
CA HIS A 278 -29.96 -4.48 -28.53
C HIS A 278 -29.80 -4.43 -30.06
N GLU A 279 -29.57 -5.61 -30.69
CA GLU A 279 -29.99 -5.81 -32.10
C GLU A 279 -31.49 -5.69 -32.17
N GLY A 280 -31.99 -4.53 -32.63
CA GLY A 280 -33.40 -4.27 -32.81
C GLY A 280 -34.04 -5.21 -33.80
N ASP A 281 -35.02 -5.96 -33.37
CA ASP A 281 -36.08 -6.49 -34.26
C ASP A 281 -37.27 -5.52 -34.26
N ASP A 282 -37.39 -4.79 -35.36
CA ASP A 282 -38.57 -3.99 -35.71
C ASP A 282 -39.86 -4.83 -35.66
N ASP A 283 -40.74 -4.60 -34.69
CA ASP A 283 -42.15 -4.88 -34.85
C ASP A 283 -43.06 -3.83 -34.21
N ASP A 284 -43.50 -2.93 -35.09
CA ASP A 284 -44.55 -1.91 -34.98
C ASP A 284 -45.83 -2.41 -34.25
N ASN A 285 -46.12 -1.90 -33.02
CA ASN A 285 -47.53 -1.78 -32.59
C ASN A 285 -47.69 -0.70 -31.50
N GLY A 286 -48.23 0.41 -31.91
CA GLY A 286 -48.60 1.53 -31.06
C GLY A 286 -49.62 1.18 -29.94
N HIS A 287 -49.31 1.65 -28.73
CA HIS A 287 -50.31 1.98 -27.73
C HIS A 287 -49.90 3.27 -27.01
N ALA A 288 -50.75 4.27 -27.19
CA ALA A 288 -50.75 5.49 -26.42
C ALA A 288 -51.31 5.21 -25.02
N GLY A 289 -50.69 5.71 -23.99
CA GLY A 289 -51.31 5.76 -22.67
C GLY A 289 -50.34 6.11 -21.52
N ASP A 290 -50.45 7.35 -21.12
CA ASP A 290 -50.25 7.93 -19.82
C ASP A 290 -48.82 8.01 -19.24
N ASP A 291 -48.30 9.23 -19.30
CA ASP A 291 -47.18 9.80 -18.55
C ASP A 291 -47.43 9.59 -17.05
N GLU A 292 -46.67 8.74 -16.42
CA GLU A 292 -46.23 8.90 -15.03
C GLU A 292 -44.70 9.01 -15.12
N ASP A 293 -44.19 10.20 -14.81
CA ASP A 293 -42.78 10.51 -14.60
C ASP A 293 -42.29 9.64 -13.41
N ASP A 294 -41.84 8.43 -13.67
CA ASP A 294 -40.95 7.72 -12.77
C ASP A 294 -39.54 8.21 -13.12
N ASP A 295 -39.05 9.15 -12.30
CA ASP A 295 -37.63 9.47 -12.17
C ASP A 295 -36.90 8.17 -11.73
N HIS A 296 -36.53 7.33 -12.67
CA HIS A 296 -35.53 6.30 -12.47
C HIS A 296 -34.16 7.03 -12.35
N HIS A 297 -33.85 7.48 -11.15
CA HIS A 297 -32.48 7.68 -10.77
C HIS A 297 -31.89 6.25 -10.79
N GLU A 298 -31.13 5.93 -11.81
CA GLU A 298 -30.22 4.79 -11.79
C GLU A 298 -29.26 5.05 -10.64
N GLU A 299 -29.50 4.41 -9.50
CA GLU A 299 -28.54 4.41 -8.41
C GLU A 299 -27.31 3.66 -8.95
N ALA A 300 -26.18 4.36 -9.08
CA ALA A 300 -24.93 3.75 -9.44
C ALA A 300 -24.69 2.54 -8.54
N GLY A 301 -24.59 1.36 -9.12
CA GLY A 301 -24.35 0.12 -8.39
C GLY A 301 -23.06 0.22 -7.59
N GLY A 302 -22.96 -0.49 -6.47
CA GLY A 302 -21.74 -0.59 -5.65
C GLY A 302 -21.43 -2.04 -5.39
N ALA A 303 -20.15 -2.38 -5.23
CA ALA A 303 -19.78 -3.68 -4.68
C ALA A 303 -19.66 -3.56 -3.16
N ASP A 304 -20.38 -4.43 -2.45
CA ASP A 304 -20.31 -4.57 -0.99
C ASP A 304 -19.27 -5.65 -0.65
N ILE A 305 -18.23 -5.25 0.06
CA ILE A 305 -17.13 -6.12 0.42
C ILE A 305 -17.09 -6.28 1.94
N SER A 306 -17.25 -7.52 2.40
CA SER A 306 -17.14 -7.92 3.80
C SER A 306 -15.99 -8.88 3.99
N LEU A 307 -15.07 -8.59 4.90
CA LEU A 307 -13.93 -9.45 5.17
C LEU A 307 -13.73 -9.72 6.67
N GLU A 308 -13.34 -10.95 6.99
CA GLU A 308 -12.92 -11.37 8.31
C GLU A 308 -11.48 -11.93 8.26
N GLN A 309 -10.64 -11.55 9.22
CA GLN A 309 -9.31 -12.11 9.36
C GLN A 309 -9.03 -12.52 10.80
N GLN A 310 -8.48 -13.70 10.98
CA GLN A 310 -7.98 -14.20 12.26
C GLN A 310 -6.51 -14.59 12.14
N THR A 311 -5.64 -13.97 12.96
CA THR A 311 -4.20 -14.22 12.90
C THR A 311 -3.67 -14.68 14.25
N PHE A 312 -2.91 -15.74 14.23
CA PHE A 312 -2.08 -16.20 15.36
C PHE A 312 -0.61 -15.98 15.04
N HIS A 313 0.10 -15.24 15.90
CA HIS A 313 1.54 -15.02 15.77
C HIS A 313 2.28 -15.50 17.03
N ALA A 314 3.35 -16.26 16.84
CA ALA A 314 4.25 -16.68 17.93
C ALA A 314 5.70 -16.34 17.56
N ARG A 315 6.40 -15.65 18.46
CA ARG A 315 7.81 -15.28 18.34
C ARG A 315 8.63 -15.83 19.47
N LEU A 316 9.66 -16.61 19.16
CA LEU A 316 10.69 -17.04 20.10
C LEU A 316 11.98 -16.27 19.81
N ALA A 317 12.44 -15.45 20.74
CA ALA A 317 13.71 -14.75 20.67
C ALA A 317 14.67 -15.25 21.75
N HIS A 318 15.91 -15.57 21.37
CA HIS A 318 16.97 -15.98 22.27
C HIS A 318 18.22 -15.11 22.06
N ASN A 319 18.59 -14.35 23.07
CA ASN A 319 19.78 -13.47 23.09
C ASN A 319 20.93 -14.19 23.82
N GLY A 320 21.48 -15.23 23.18
CA GLY A 320 22.54 -16.05 23.72
C GLY A 320 23.21 -16.88 22.63
N ALA A 321 24.30 -17.56 22.97
CA ALA A 321 25.05 -18.35 22.00
C ALA A 321 24.26 -19.57 21.50
N VAL A 322 24.02 -19.64 20.19
CA VAL A 322 23.44 -20.79 19.50
C VAL A 322 24.45 -21.29 18.45
N GLY A 323 25.28 -22.24 18.83
CA GLY A 323 26.40 -22.69 18.00
C GLY A 323 27.39 -21.54 17.73
N PRO A 324 27.65 -21.13 16.47
CA PRO A 324 28.52 -20.03 16.13
C PRO A 324 27.83 -18.65 16.15
N PHE A 325 26.53 -18.59 16.39
CA PHE A 325 25.71 -17.38 16.38
C PHE A 325 25.52 -16.82 17.80
N ASN A 326 25.22 -15.53 17.90
CA ASN A 326 25.03 -14.80 19.14
C ASN A 326 23.58 -14.69 19.56
N SER A 327 22.65 -14.83 18.62
CA SER A 327 21.21 -14.81 18.87
C SER A 327 20.45 -15.65 17.84
N PHE A 328 19.22 -15.98 18.19
CA PHE A 328 18.28 -16.70 17.36
C PHE A 328 16.88 -16.09 17.51
N ARG A 329 16.14 -16.00 16.43
CA ARG A 329 14.73 -15.65 16.42
C ARG A 329 13.97 -16.64 15.54
N ALA A 330 12.81 -17.08 15.99
CA ALA A 330 11.86 -17.83 15.20
C ALA A 330 10.49 -17.19 15.31
N ASP A 331 9.84 -17.01 14.20
CA ASP A 331 8.49 -16.50 14.07
C ASP A 331 7.61 -17.55 13.36
N LEU A 332 6.37 -17.65 13.79
CA LEU A 332 5.31 -18.41 13.16
C LEU A 332 4.09 -17.51 13.09
N THR A 333 3.49 -17.37 11.92
CA THR A 333 2.19 -16.72 11.71
C THR A 333 1.28 -17.70 10.98
N SER A 334 0.04 -17.83 11.46
CA SER A 334 -1.02 -18.56 10.77
C SER A 334 -2.22 -17.64 10.70
N THR A 335 -2.75 -17.45 9.50
CA THR A 335 -3.87 -16.56 9.22
C THR A 335 -4.97 -17.36 8.52
N ALA A 336 -6.20 -17.16 8.96
CA ALA A 336 -7.41 -17.50 8.24
C ALA A 336 -8.08 -16.19 7.82
N PHE A 337 -8.38 -16.06 6.55
CA PHE A 337 -8.98 -14.89 5.93
C PHE A 337 -10.16 -15.31 5.08
N GLU A 338 -11.27 -14.58 5.18
CA GLU A 338 -12.49 -14.78 4.41
C GLU A 338 -12.92 -13.41 3.87
N GLN A 339 -13.28 -13.32 2.59
CA GLN A 339 -13.83 -12.12 1.95
C GLN A 339 -15.03 -12.51 1.09
N THR A 340 -16.10 -11.77 1.21
CA THR A 340 -17.27 -11.85 0.36
C THR A 340 -17.44 -10.54 -0.38
N GLU A 341 -17.65 -10.61 -1.67
CA GLU A 341 -17.97 -9.51 -2.56
C GLU A 341 -19.40 -9.71 -3.06
N THR A 342 -20.22 -8.69 -3.00
CA THR A 342 -21.61 -8.75 -3.46
C THR A 342 -21.86 -7.56 -4.38
N VAL A 343 -22.26 -7.84 -5.63
CA VAL A 343 -22.61 -6.84 -6.64
C VAL A 343 -24.08 -7.03 -7.00
N GLU A 344 -24.83 -5.95 -7.03
CA GLU A 344 -26.22 -5.95 -7.52
C GLU A 344 -26.21 -5.56 -8.99
N GLU A 345 -26.60 -6.49 -9.86
CA GLU A 345 -26.72 -6.31 -11.29
C GLU A 345 -28.20 -6.33 -11.73
N GLU A 346 -28.50 -5.88 -12.96
CA GLU A 346 -29.89 -5.90 -13.48
C GLU A 346 -30.51 -7.29 -13.49
N ASP A 347 -29.72 -8.34 -13.71
CA ASP A 347 -30.18 -9.73 -13.81
C ASP A 347 -30.20 -10.47 -12.48
N GLY A 348 -29.64 -9.89 -11.39
CA GLY A 348 -29.63 -10.51 -10.06
C GLY A 348 -28.50 -10.00 -9.16
N ILE A 349 -28.28 -10.70 -8.06
CA ILE A 349 -27.19 -10.45 -7.13
C ILE A 349 -26.08 -11.46 -7.43
N GLU A 350 -24.90 -10.96 -7.72
CA GLU A 350 -23.70 -11.78 -7.87
C GLU A 350 -22.87 -11.75 -6.60
N ARG A 351 -22.35 -12.92 -6.24
CA ARG A 351 -21.58 -13.08 -5.00
C ARG A 351 -20.34 -13.92 -5.25
N SER A 352 -19.18 -13.33 -4.98
CA SER A 352 -17.88 -14.01 -4.96
C SER A 352 -17.39 -14.18 -3.54
N GLU A 353 -16.84 -15.33 -3.21
CA GLU A 353 -16.33 -15.65 -1.86
C GLU A 353 -14.88 -16.13 -1.98
N PHE A 354 -13.98 -15.50 -1.22
CA PHE A 354 -12.56 -15.85 -1.17
C PHE A 354 -12.21 -16.32 0.24
N GLU A 355 -11.65 -17.51 0.36
CA GLU A 355 -11.09 -18.02 1.60
C GLU A 355 -9.59 -18.22 1.44
N GLN A 356 -8.77 -17.67 2.34
CA GLN A 356 -7.33 -17.89 2.31
C GLN A 356 -6.81 -18.37 3.66
N ASP A 357 -6.24 -19.57 3.67
CA ASP A 357 -5.45 -20.06 4.79
C ASP A 357 -3.95 -19.87 4.51
N SER A 358 -3.22 -19.28 5.44
CA SER A 358 -1.78 -19.08 5.27
C SER A 358 -0.97 -19.51 6.50
N LEU A 359 0.21 -20.08 6.25
CA LEU A 359 1.20 -20.44 7.25
C LEU A 359 2.56 -19.87 6.86
N HIS A 360 3.11 -18.97 7.66
CA HIS A 360 4.44 -18.42 7.47
C HIS A 360 5.36 -18.77 8.65
N LEU A 361 6.45 -19.43 8.36
CA LEU A 361 7.51 -19.81 9.32
C LEU A 361 8.81 -19.12 8.95
N ARG A 362 9.46 -18.48 9.89
CA ARG A 362 10.73 -17.80 9.69
C ARG A 362 11.68 -18.04 10.83
N GLY A 363 12.95 -18.37 10.53
CA GLY A 363 14.00 -18.55 11.53
C GLY A 363 15.25 -17.76 11.16
N GLU A 364 15.79 -16.98 12.08
CA GLU A 364 16.95 -16.13 11.88
C GLU A 364 18.02 -16.37 12.92
N PHE A 365 19.28 -16.49 12.48
CA PHE A 365 20.47 -16.64 13.31
C PHE A 365 21.41 -15.47 13.05
N ALA A 366 21.70 -14.65 14.07
CA ALA A 366 22.60 -13.52 13.96
C ALA A 366 23.91 -13.75 14.72
N GLY A 367 25.02 -13.31 14.12
CA GLY A 367 26.35 -13.48 14.71
C GLY A 367 27.38 -12.54 14.08
N ILE A 368 28.59 -12.53 14.63
CA ILE A 368 29.72 -11.74 14.11
C ILE A 368 30.80 -12.69 13.60
N PHE A 369 31.12 -12.58 12.32
CA PHE A 369 32.15 -13.40 11.66
C PHE A 369 33.19 -12.49 10.99
N ASN A 370 34.44 -12.51 11.46
CA ASN A 370 35.54 -11.68 10.95
C ASN A 370 35.16 -10.18 10.85
N ASP A 371 34.55 -9.65 11.89
CA ASP A 371 34.08 -8.25 12.01
C ASP A 371 32.87 -7.90 11.09
N TRP A 372 32.23 -8.90 10.47
CA TRP A 372 30.94 -8.76 9.78
C TRP A 372 29.81 -9.18 10.70
N ASN A 373 28.86 -8.29 10.89
CA ASN A 373 27.56 -8.65 11.44
C ASN A 373 26.83 -9.47 10.36
N THR A 374 26.45 -10.68 10.68
CA THR A 374 25.89 -11.62 9.69
C THR A 374 24.61 -12.22 10.24
N LEU A 375 23.60 -12.25 9.39
CA LEU A 375 22.32 -12.89 9.62
C LEU A 375 22.14 -14.01 8.57
N VAL A 376 21.75 -15.19 9.03
CA VAL A 376 21.33 -16.30 8.16
C VAL A 376 19.90 -16.63 8.50
N GLY A 377 19.03 -16.71 7.50
CA GLY A 377 17.62 -17.00 7.70
C GLY A 377 17.09 -18.10 6.79
N LEU A 378 16.06 -18.76 7.30
CA LEU A 378 15.25 -19.77 6.60
C LEU A 378 13.79 -19.31 6.67
N GLU A 379 13.05 -19.55 5.61
CA GLU A 379 11.65 -19.15 5.49
C GLU A 379 10.85 -20.25 4.78
N TYR A 380 9.61 -20.42 5.22
CA TYR A 380 8.61 -21.26 4.59
C TYR A 380 7.29 -20.51 4.60
N ARG A 381 6.66 -20.40 3.45
CA ARG A 381 5.29 -19.87 3.29
C ARG A 381 4.45 -20.91 2.59
N ASP A 382 3.21 -20.99 2.99
CA ASP A 382 2.18 -21.90 2.46
C ASP A 382 0.89 -21.11 2.42
N ILE A 383 0.25 -21.04 1.28
CA ILE A 383 -0.96 -20.25 1.05
C ILE A 383 -1.90 -21.13 0.24
N ASP A 384 -3.06 -21.39 0.81
CA ASP A 384 -4.19 -22.05 0.17
C ASP A 384 -5.27 -21.01 -0.06
N LEU A 385 -5.59 -20.70 -1.31
CA LEU A 385 -6.66 -19.78 -1.69
C LEU A 385 -7.77 -20.55 -2.36
N THR A 386 -8.96 -20.46 -1.80
CA THR A 386 -10.21 -20.96 -2.37
C THR A 386 -10.99 -19.78 -2.91
N ALA A 387 -11.36 -19.83 -4.16
CA ALA A 387 -12.21 -18.87 -4.84
C ALA A 387 -13.34 -19.68 -5.51
N PRO A 388 -14.52 -19.80 -4.88
CA PRO A 388 -15.59 -20.64 -5.39
C PRO A 388 -16.23 -20.08 -6.65
N ASP A 389 -16.94 -20.98 -7.37
CA ASP A 389 -17.77 -20.65 -8.51
C ASP A 389 -18.89 -19.69 -8.10
N HIS A 390 -19.32 -18.85 -9.05
CA HIS A 390 -20.40 -17.89 -8.81
C HIS A 390 -21.73 -18.58 -8.49
N GLU A 391 -22.36 -18.19 -7.36
CA GLU A 391 -23.74 -18.58 -7.07
C GLU A 391 -24.70 -17.52 -7.64
N HIS A 392 -25.29 -17.80 -8.79
CA HIS A 392 -26.44 -17.02 -9.28
C HIS A 392 -27.66 -17.32 -8.42
N GLY A 393 -28.22 -16.29 -7.81
CA GLY A 393 -29.46 -16.40 -7.03
C GLY A 393 -30.70 -16.49 -7.92
N ASP A 394 -30.93 -17.62 -8.60
CA ASP A 394 -32.15 -17.86 -9.40
C ASP A 394 -33.39 -17.91 -8.54
N GLU A 395 -34.23 -16.87 -8.56
CA GLU A 395 -35.60 -16.92 -8.03
C GLU A 395 -36.62 -17.62 -8.97
N ASP A 396 -36.29 -17.90 -10.24
CA ASP A 396 -37.20 -18.55 -11.20
C ASP A 396 -36.54 -19.79 -11.84
N GLY A 397 -37.03 -20.99 -11.50
CA GLY A 397 -36.59 -22.28 -11.97
C GLY A 397 -36.69 -22.47 -13.52
N GLY A 398 -35.86 -21.78 -14.26
CA GLY A 398 -35.60 -21.95 -15.67
C GLY A 398 -34.58 -23.09 -15.88
N ASN A 399 -34.83 -23.97 -16.83
CA ASN A 399 -33.85 -24.95 -17.31
C ASN A 399 -32.76 -24.17 -18.07
N ASP A 400 -31.68 -23.91 -17.43
CA ASP A 400 -30.52 -23.41 -18.15
C ASP A 400 -29.72 -24.61 -18.70
N ASP A 401 -29.59 -24.62 -20.04
CA ASP A 401 -28.61 -25.46 -20.73
C ASP A 401 -27.31 -24.63 -20.80
N GLY A 402 -26.90 -24.01 -19.65
CA GLY A 402 -25.90 -22.99 -19.54
C GLY A 402 -24.48 -23.51 -19.65
N GLU A 403 -23.65 -22.70 -20.19
CA GLU A 403 -22.21 -22.71 -20.01
C GLU A 403 -21.98 -22.46 -18.53
N GLU A 404 -21.24 -23.33 -17.84
CA GLU A 404 -20.83 -23.11 -16.44
C GLU A 404 -19.90 -21.90 -16.43
N GLU A 405 -20.35 -20.77 -15.84
CA GLU A 405 -19.51 -19.61 -15.70
C GLU A 405 -18.49 -19.89 -14.59
N HIS A 406 -17.23 -19.97 -14.99
CA HIS A 406 -16.11 -20.20 -14.07
C HIS A 406 -15.81 -18.91 -13.30
N GLY A 407 -15.51 -19.06 -11.99
CA GLY A 407 -15.10 -17.93 -11.17
C GLY A 407 -13.83 -17.24 -11.71
N TYR A 408 -13.65 -15.95 -11.36
CA TYR A 408 -12.51 -15.11 -11.73
C TYR A 408 -11.14 -15.80 -11.52
N LEU A 409 -10.97 -16.54 -10.41
CA LEU A 409 -9.75 -17.22 -10.05
C LEU A 409 -10.03 -18.66 -9.60
N PRO A 410 -9.33 -19.68 -10.11
CA PRO A 410 -9.47 -21.03 -9.62
C PRO A 410 -8.87 -21.17 -8.20
N ASN A 411 -9.24 -22.23 -7.48
CA ASN A 411 -8.59 -22.59 -6.24
C ASN A 411 -7.09 -22.80 -6.47
N THR A 412 -6.23 -22.18 -5.64
CA THR A 412 -4.78 -22.23 -5.85
C THR A 412 -4.03 -22.55 -4.57
N GLU A 413 -2.96 -23.35 -4.70
CA GLU A 413 -1.98 -23.59 -3.65
C GLU A 413 -0.64 -22.94 -4.03
N SER A 414 -0.01 -22.23 -3.09
CA SER A 414 1.31 -21.63 -3.27
C SER A 414 2.24 -21.99 -2.13
N THR A 415 3.36 -22.64 -2.45
CA THR A 415 4.39 -23.01 -1.47
C THR A 415 5.71 -22.34 -1.80
N GLN A 416 6.33 -21.70 -0.81
CA GLN A 416 7.64 -21.05 -0.96
C GLN A 416 8.62 -21.50 0.11
N TYR A 417 9.86 -21.81 -0.32
CA TYR A 417 11.01 -22.06 0.54
C TYR A 417 12.09 -21.02 0.29
N GLY A 418 12.53 -20.32 1.34
CA GLY A 418 13.55 -19.28 1.25
C GLY A 418 14.77 -19.59 2.12
N LEU A 419 15.97 -19.32 1.57
CA LEU A 419 17.24 -19.29 2.30
C LEU A 419 17.93 -17.97 2.00
N PHE A 420 18.28 -17.21 3.03
CA PHE A 420 18.95 -15.92 2.84
C PHE A 420 20.10 -15.68 3.80
N VAL A 421 21.03 -14.87 3.35
CA VAL A 421 22.14 -14.35 4.14
C VAL A 421 22.19 -12.83 3.95
N PHE A 422 22.20 -12.09 5.04
CA PHE A 422 22.47 -10.66 5.06
C PHE A 422 23.71 -10.41 5.90
N ALA A 423 24.61 -9.56 5.43
CA ALA A 423 25.83 -9.23 6.13
C ALA A 423 26.17 -7.76 5.99
N GLU A 424 26.62 -7.15 7.06
CA GLU A 424 27.09 -5.77 7.09
C GLU A 424 28.44 -5.62 7.77
N HIS A 425 29.20 -4.65 7.32
CA HIS A 425 30.51 -4.33 7.91
C HIS A 425 30.71 -2.81 7.95
N GLU A 426 31.21 -2.32 9.06
CA GLU A 426 31.66 -0.94 9.24
C GLU A 426 33.14 -0.91 9.56
N GLY A 427 33.95 -0.21 8.76
CA GLY A 427 35.40 -0.08 8.98
C GLY A 427 36.04 0.95 8.08
N ASN A 428 36.97 1.73 8.64
CA ASN A 428 37.74 2.77 7.94
C ASN A 428 36.86 3.77 7.15
N ASP A 429 35.83 4.28 7.77
CA ASP A 429 34.81 5.21 7.17
C ASP A 429 33.97 4.61 6.07
N TRP A 430 34.03 3.31 5.85
CA TRP A 430 33.18 2.59 4.90
C TRP A 430 32.12 1.77 5.63
N LEU A 431 30.90 1.85 5.10
CA LEU A 431 29.80 0.96 5.40
C LEU A 431 29.60 0.05 4.20
N THR A 432 29.42 -1.23 4.44
CA THR A 432 29.15 -2.23 3.39
C THR A 432 27.99 -3.12 3.83
N GLU A 433 27.03 -3.31 2.97
CA GLU A 433 25.94 -4.27 3.14
C GLU A 433 25.92 -5.23 1.95
N ALA A 434 25.58 -6.49 2.19
CA ALA A 434 25.41 -7.46 1.14
C ALA A 434 24.31 -8.46 1.54
N ALA A 435 23.48 -8.81 0.59
CA ALA A 435 22.44 -9.81 0.74
C ALA A 435 22.45 -10.79 -0.42
N ILE A 436 22.16 -12.04 -0.13
CA ILE A 436 21.85 -13.07 -1.11
C ILE A 436 20.66 -13.88 -0.59
N ARG A 437 19.72 -14.17 -1.49
CA ARG A 437 18.54 -14.98 -1.19
C ARG A 437 18.28 -15.96 -2.32
N PHE A 438 17.86 -17.15 -1.96
CA PHE A 438 17.42 -18.21 -2.86
C PHE A 438 16.02 -18.62 -2.44
N ASP A 439 15.11 -18.65 -3.40
CA ASP A 439 13.74 -19.11 -3.19
C ASP A 439 13.38 -20.18 -4.23
N GLU A 440 12.54 -21.09 -3.79
CA GLU A 440 11.82 -22.03 -4.65
C GLU A 440 10.33 -21.78 -4.38
N VAL A 441 9.60 -21.41 -5.43
CA VAL A 441 8.17 -21.10 -5.41
C VAL A 441 7.47 -22.10 -6.32
N GLU A 442 6.44 -22.73 -5.80
CA GLU A 442 5.57 -23.67 -6.51
C GLU A 442 4.14 -23.16 -6.40
N LEU A 443 3.46 -23.05 -7.53
CA LEU A 443 2.07 -22.62 -7.63
C LEU A 443 1.29 -23.69 -8.39
N GLU A 444 0.13 -24.08 -7.88
CA GLU A 444 -0.75 -25.09 -8.46
C GLU A 444 -2.18 -24.56 -8.44
N ALA A 445 -2.85 -24.58 -9.59
CA ALA A 445 -4.28 -24.34 -9.67
C ALA A 445 -5.03 -25.66 -9.58
N ALA A 446 -6.12 -25.70 -8.82
CA ALA A 446 -7.00 -26.86 -8.79
C ALA A 446 -7.83 -26.85 -10.08
N HIS A 447 -7.75 -27.94 -10.82
CA HIS A 447 -8.59 -28.16 -12.01
C HIS A 447 -9.78 -29.02 -11.60
N GLU A 448 -10.97 -28.60 -11.96
CA GLU A 448 -12.13 -29.46 -11.83
C GLU A 448 -12.00 -30.64 -12.82
N GLU A 449 -12.28 -31.86 -12.32
CA GLU A 449 -12.28 -33.06 -13.17
C GLU A 449 -13.52 -33.01 -14.10
N GLU A 450 -13.46 -32.19 -15.14
CA GLU A 450 -14.47 -32.24 -16.20
C GLU A 450 -14.35 -33.50 -17.04
N ASP A 451 -15.50 -34.01 -17.53
CA ASP A 451 -15.71 -35.27 -18.23
C ASP A 451 -14.64 -35.60 -19.29
N GLU A 452 -14.10 -36.81 -19.21
CA GLU A 452 -13.05 -37.46 -20.03
C GLU A 452 -13.27 -37.43 -21.58
N GLN A 453 -13.79 -36.34 -22.17
CA GLN A 453 -14.13 -36.32 -23.60
C GLN A 453 -13.46 -35.23 -24.46
N ASP A 454 -12.75 -34.25 -23.89
CA ASP A 454 -11.96 -33.31 -24.69
C ASP A 454 -10.46 -33.52 -24.50
N ASP A 455 -9.87 -34.24 -25.47
CA ASP A 455 -8.50 -34.76 -25.53
C ASP A 455 -7.43 -33.68 -25.85
N ASP A 456 -7.68 -32.36 -25.74
CA ASP A 456 -6.76 -31.32 -26.25
C ASP A 456 -6.32 -30.25 -25.24
N HIS A 457 -6.66 -30.34 -23.94
CA HIS A 457 -6.05 -29.49 -22.91
C HIS A 457 -5.04 -30.28 -22.08
N ASP A 458 -3.76 -30.18 -22.44
CA ASP A 458 -2.64 -30.63 -21.63
C ASP A 458 -2.60 -29.74 -20.36
N HIS A 459 -3.32 -30.12 -19.29
CA HIS A 459 -3.14 -29.50 -17.97
C HIS A 459 -1.74 -29.83 -17.47
N GLU A 460 -0.85 -28.86 -17.58
CA GLU A 460 0.47 -28.97 -16.98
C GLU A 460 0.31 -28.91 -15.47
N GLY A 461 1.05 -29.75 -14.71
CA GLY A 461 1.04 -29.75 -13.24
C GLY A 461 1.62 -28.44 -12.70
N PRO A 462 1.98 -28.39 -11.39
CA PRO A 462 2.38 -27.15 -10.74
C PRO A 462 3.48 -26.37 -11.49
N VAL A 463 3.31 -25.05 -11.56
CA VAL A 463 4.32 -24.14 -12.13
C VAL A 463 5.35 -23.83 -11.05
N SER A 464 6.65 -24.00 -11.36
CA SER A 464 7.72 -23.86 -10.36
C SER A 464 8.78 -22.86 -10.79
N PHE A 465 9.20 -21.98 -9.89
CA PHE A 465 10.23 -20.97 -10.12
C PHE A 465 11.36 -21.08 -9.11
N THR A 466 12.61 -21.11 -9.61
CA THR A 466 13.80 -20.96 -8.77
C THR A 466 14.32 -19.54 -8.92
N LEU A 467 14.39 -18.78 -7.82
CA LEU A 467 14.75 -17.38 -7.79
C LEU A 467 16.08 -17.17 -7.08
N THR A 468 16.87 -16.24 -7.59
CA THR A 468 18.16 -15.85 -6.99
C THR A 468 18.26 -14.32 -6.90
N ASN A 469 18.23 -13.79 -5.70
CA ASN A 469 18.27 -12.37 -5.41
C ASN A 469 19.59 -12.00 -4.75
N ILE A 470 20.29 -11.00 -5.29
CA ILE A 470 21.59 -10.54 -4.79
C ILE A 470 21.59 -9.03 -4.72
N SER A 471 22.07 -8.46 -3.61
CA SER A 471 22.25 -7.02 -3.46
C SER A 471 23.54 -6.69 -2.75
N VAL A 472 24.18 -5.59 -3.16
CA VAL A 472 25.38 -5.04 -2.52
C VAL A 472 25.23 -3.53 -2.40
N GLY A 473 25.39 -3.01 -1.20
CA GLY A 473 25.45 -1.59 -0.89
C GLY A 473 26.81 -1.20 -0.34
N LEU A 474 27.28 -0.02 -0.75
CA LEU A 474 28.52 0.57 -0.28
C LEU A 474 28.36 2.05 -0.01
N ALA A 475 28.73 2.51 1.17
CA ALA A 475 28.72 3.92 1.50
C ALA A 475 30.00 4.35 2.18
N LYS A 476 30.38 5.62 2.02
CA LYS A 476 31.56 6.22 2.62
C LYS A 476 31.20 7.43 3.45
N LYS A 477 31.58 7.42 4.72
CA LYS A 477 31.58 8.60 5.59
C LYS A 477 32.75 9.50 5.17
N LEU A 478 32.46 10.61 4.48
CA LEU A 478 33.46 11.58 4.03
C LEU A 478 33.85 12.55 5.15
N ASP A 479 32.93 12.83 6.04
CA ASP A 479 33.11 13.46 7.35
C ASP A 479 32.05 12.91 8.31
N ASP A 480 32.04 13.35 9.58
CA ASP A 480 31.14 12.89 10.63
C ASP A 480 29.64 13.10 10.24
N ASN A 481 29.39 13.93 9.24
CA ASN A 481 28.03 14.36 8.87
C ASN A 481 27.72 14.19 7.37
N LEU A 482 28.60 13.63 6.57
CA LEU A 482 28.41 13.43 5.13
C LEU A 482 28.66 11.98 4.73
N LEU A 483 27.61 11.32 4.32
CA LEU A 483 27.61 9.97 3.78
C LEU A 483 27.31 10.03 2.26
N VAL A 484 28.10 9.34 1.47
CA VAL A 484 27.85 9.15 0.03
C VAL A 484 27.87 7.66 -0.23
N GLY A 485 26.83 7.14 -0.82
CA GLY A 485 26.70 5.71 -1.05
C GLY A 485 25.86 5.36 -2.27
N GLY A 486 25.72 4.07 -2.47
CA GLY A 486 24.86 3.51 -3.48
C GLY A 486 24.75 2.00 -3.33
N SER A 487 23.81 1.43 -4.03
CA SER A 487 23.55 -0.01 -4.06
C SER A 487 23.29 -0.50 -5.49
N VAL A 488 23.53 -1.77 -5.70
CA VAL A 488 23.13 -2.51 -6.91
C VAL A 488 22.48 -3.79 -6.46
N SER A 489 21.29 -4.07 -6.97
CA SER A 489 20.52 -5.28 -6.69
C SER A 489 20.12 -5.94 -8.00
N SER A 490 20.23 -7.26 -8.05
CA SER A 490 19.62 -8.09 -9.08
C SER A 490 18.57 -8.94 -8.40
N THR A 491 17.32 -8.77 -8.78
CA THR A 491 16.19 -9.45 -8.16
C THR A 491 15.35 -10.19 -9.19
N GLU A 492 14.76 -11.28 -8.75
CA GLU A 492 13.84 -12.13 -9.52
C GLU A 492 12.56 -12.31 -8.72
N ARG A 493 11.41 -12.28 -9.38
CA ARG A 493 10.07 -12.49 -8.82
C ARG A 493 9.34 -13.55 -9.65
N ALA A 494 8.67 -14.48 -8.99
CA ALA A 494 7.71 -15.35 -9.66
C ALA A 494 6.45 -14.54 -10.01
N PRO A 495 5.76 -14.84 -11.12
CA PRO A 495 4.40 -14.39 -11.31
C PRO A 495 3.51 -14.84 -10.14
N SER A 496 2.45 -14.09 -9.87
CA SER A 496 1.46 -14.41 -8.84
C SER A 496 0.42 -15.41 -9.32
N GLN A 497 -0.43 -15.87 -8.41
CA GLN A 497 -1.57 -16.74 -8.72
C GLN A 497 -2.50 -16.09 -9.75
N VAL A 498 -2.83 -14.80 -9.58
CA VAL A 498 -3.70 -14.06 -10.49
C VAL A 498 -3.04 -13.88 -11.86
N GLU A 499 -1.77 -13.47 -11.89
CA GLU A 499 -1.02 -13.29 -13.16
C GLU A 499 -0.94 -14.60 -13.99
N LEU A 500 -0.94 -15.78 -13.33
CA LEU A 500 -0.89 -17.07 -14.01
C LEU A 500 -2.25 -17.65 -14.34
N PHE A 501 -3.24 -17.52 -13.43
CA PHE A 501 -4.42 -18.38 -13.45
C PHE A 501 -5.75 -17.63 -13.51
N ALA A 502 -5.79 -16.29 -13.49
CA ALA A 502 -7.04 -15.54 -13.67
C ALA A 502 -7.69 -15.91 -15.01
N ASN A 503 -9.01 -16.15 -15.03
CA ASN A 503 -9.72 -16.50 -16.25
C ASN A 503 -11.22 -16.22 -16.11
N GLY A 504 -11.59 -14.98 -15.85
CA GLY A 504 -12.99 -14.63 -15.69
C GLY A 504 -13.20 -13.17 -15.37
N GLU A 505 -14.46 -12.82 -15.17
CA GLU A 505 -14.86 -11.49 -14.76
C GLU A 505 -14.63 -11.31 -13.25
N HIS A 506 -13.96 -10.21 -12.91
CA HIS A 506 -13.85 -9.73 -11.54
C HIS A 506 -14.95 -8.69 -11.33
N HIS A 507 -16.10 -9.14 -10.85
CA HIS A 507 -17.33 -8.34 -10.77
C HIS A 507 -17.15 -7.06 -9.94
N ALA A 508 -16.44 -7.10 -8.83
CA ALA A 508 -16.21 -5.92 -7.99
C ALA A 508 -15.45 -4.77 -8.71
N VAL A 509 -14.67 -5.08 -9.73
CA VAL A 509 -13.96 -4.08 -10.55
C VAL A 509 -14.50 -3.92 -11.97
N GLY A 510 -15.50 -4.75 -12.35
CA GLY A 510 -16.19 -4.65 -13.63
C GLY A 510 -15.30 -4.91 -14.84
N ARG A 511 -14.37 -5.89 -14.76
CA ARG A 511 -13.50 -6.23 -15.89
C ARG A 511 -13.15 -7.72 -15.92
N THR A 512 -12.91 -8.25 -17.11
CA THR A 512 -12.41 -9.62 -17.30
C THR A 512 -10.90 -9.62 -17.31
N GLU A 513 -10.27 -10.48 -16.51
CA GLU A 513 -8.82 -10.66 -16.44
C GLU A 513 -8.44 -12.08 -16.87
N ILE A 514 -7.42 -12.18 -17.72
CA ILE A 514 -6.92 -13.44 -18.25
C ILE A 514 -5.44 -13.56 -17.93
N GLY A 515 -5.10 -14.57 -17.14
CA GLY A 515 -3.74 -14.96 -16.79
C GLY A 515 -3.05 -15.74 -17.91
N ASP A 516 -1.75 -15.99 -17.73
CA ASP A 516 -0.96 -16.79 -18.67
C ASP A 516 0.02 -17.68 -17.88
N GLU A 517 -0.20 -19.01 -17.93
CA GLU A 517 0.66 -19.99 -17.27
C GLU A 517 2.08 -20.10 -17.89
N GLU A 518 2.28 -19.56 -19.09
CA GLU A 518 3.58 -19.55 -19.77
C GLU A 518 4.45 -18.34 -19.37
N LEU A 519 4.00 -17.45 -18.47
CA LEU A 519 4.79 -16.32 -17.99
C LEU A 519 6.11 -16.76 -17.37
N ASP A 520 7.20 -16.14 -17.82
CA ASP A 520 8.52 -16.29 -17.21
C ASP A 520 8.61 -15.46 -15.90
N LYS A 521 9.58 -15.80 -15.05
CA LYS A 521 9.88 -14.99 -13.87
C LYS A 521 10.35 -13.59 -14.27
N GLU A 522 9.79 -12.57 -13.67
CA GLU A 522 10.27 -11.20 -13.80
C GLU A 522 11.64 -11.03 -13.16
N SER A 523 12.54 -10.31 -13.81
CA SER A 523 13.86 -9.98 -13.25
C SER A 523 14.17 -8.50 -13.35
N SER A 524 14.87 -7.95 -12.35
CA SER A 524 15.30 -6.56 -12.38
C SER A 524 16.77 -6.36 -12.01
N LEU A 525 17.38 -5.33 -12.60
CA LEU A 525 18.65 -4.76 -12.17
C LEU A 525 18.44 -3.34 -11.66
N SER A 526 18.46 -3.19 -10.35
CA SER A 526 18.25 -1.92 -9.67
C SER A 526 19.58 -1.28 -9.28
N THR A 527 19.71 0.01 -9.53
CA THR A 527 20.87 0.82 -9.13
C THR A 527 20.42 2.07 -8.42
N GLU A 528 20.96 2.34 -7.24
CA GLU A 528 20.71 3.57 -6.50
C GLU A 528 22.02 4.26 -6.13
N LEU A 529 22.06 5.60 -6.24
CA LEU A 529 23.11 6.44 -5.69
C LEU A 529 22.49 7.50 -4.80
N TYR A 530 23.09 7.74 -3.63
CA TYR A 530 22.56 8.72 -2.69
C TYR A 530 23.62 9.51 -1.97
N ILE A 531 23.22 10.69 -1.47
CA ILE A 531 23.98 11.55 -0.59
C ILE A 531 23.11 11.85 0.62
N ARG A 532 23.63 11.61 1.83
CA ARG A 532 23.04 12.05 3.09
C ARG A 532 23.97 13.04 3.76
N LYS A 533 23.41 14.19 4.14
CA LYS A 533 24.16 15.23 4.84
C LYS A 533 23.39 15.69 6.07
N ALA A 534 23.99 15.56 7.24
CA ALA A 534 23.49 16.14 8.47
C ALA A 534 24.28 17.42 8.80
N TRP A 535 23.59 18.41 9.33
CA TRP A 535 24.16 19.58 9.96
C TRP A 535 23.65 19.63 11.40
N GLN A 536 24.06 20.61 12.15
CA GLN A 536 23.70 20.72 13.56
C GLN A 536 22.17 20.75 13.80
N ASN A 537 21.40 21.29 12.87
CA ASN A 537 19.95 21.49 12.95
C ASN A 537 19.25 21.24 11.62
N SER A 538 19.84 20.49 10.73
CA SER A 538 19.25 20.16 9.42
C SER A 538 19.78 18.82 8.96
N GLN A 539 18.98 18.11 8.17
CA GLN A 539 19.39 16.93 7.44
C GLN A 539 18.85 16.98 6.01
N MET A 540 19.57 16.37 5.11
CA MET A 540 19.22 16.28 3.70
C MET A 540 19.59 14.90 3.17
N ARG A 541 18.71 14.35 2.36
CA ARG A 541 18.96 13.18 1.54
C ARG A 541 18.59 13.49 0.10
N VAL A 542 19.42 13.05 -0.81
CA VAL A 542 19.13 13.04 -2.25
C VAL A 542 19.47 11.66 -2.75
N ALA A 543 18.56 11.05 -3.50
CA ALA A 543 18.76 9.77 -4.16
C ALA A 543 18.41 9.88 -5.64
N ILE A 544 19.09 9.11 -6.47
CA ILE A 544 18.74 8.83 -7.86
C ILE A 544 18.73 7.32 -8.04
N PHE A 545 17.77 6.80 -8.77
CA PHE A 545 17.63 5.38 -8.99
C PHE A 545 17.30 5.05 -10.44
N ASN A 546 17.60 3.82 -10.83
CA ASN A 546 17.25 3.22 -12.10
C ASN A 546 16.99 1.72 -11.89
N ASN A 547 15.86 1.24 -12.38
CA ASN A 547 15.45 -0.15 -12.33
C ASN A 547 15.18 -0.61 -13.77
N ASP A 548 16.04 -1.48 -14.28
CA ASP A 548 15.85 -2.14 -15.56
C ASP A 548 15.16 -3.49 -15.33
N TYR A 549 13.99 -3.69 -15.91
CA TYR A 549 13.21 -4.92 -15.81
C TYR A 549 13.28 -5.70 -17.12
N SER A 550 13.40 -7.00 -17.00
CA SER A 550 13.13 -7.95 -18.08
C SER A 550 11.92 -8.79 -17.69
N ASP A 551 11.07 -9.04 -18.67
CA ASP A 551 9.83 -9.79 -18.48
C ASP A 551 8.91 -9.17 -17.40
N PHE A 552 8.77 -7.83 -17.43
CA PHE A 552 7.88 -7.08 -16.54
C PHE A 552 6.43 -7.43 -16.86
N VAL A 553 5.68 -7.94 -15.86
CA VAL A 553 4.28 -8.34 -16.03
C VAL A 553 3.35 -7.14 -15.83
N PHE A 554 2.41 -6.92 -16.73
CA PHE A 554 1.39 -5.88 -16.62
C PHE A 554 0.11 -6.30 -17.34
N LEU A 555 -0.98 -5.60 -17.07
CA LEU A 555 -2.26 -5.80 -17.75
C LEU A 555 -2.29 -4.96 -19.02
N GLU A 556 -2.70 -5.57 -20.13
CA GLU A 556 -2.91 -4.94 -21.43
C GLU A 556 -4.34 -5.21 -21.88
N GLU A 557 -5.08 -4.15 -22.24
CA GLU A 557 -6.43 -4.29 -22.75
C GLU A 557 -6.43 -4.95 -24.13
N THR A 558 -7.35 -5.86 -24.37
CA THR A 558 -7.47 -6.57 -25.65
C THR A 558 -8.32 -5.77 -26.66
N ASP A 559 -8.51 -6.31 -27.87
CA ASP A 559 -9.49 -5.75 -28.84
C ASP A 559 -10.94 -5.79 -28.32
N THR A 560 -11.21 -6.57 -27.27
CA THR A 560 -12.51 -6.64 -26.59
C THR A 560 -12.48 -5.70 -25.39
N HIS A 561 -13.34 -4.69 -25.41
CA HIS A 561 -13.42 -3.71 -24.33
C HIS A 561 -13.70 -4.37 -22.97
N GLY A 562 -13.02 -3.90 -21.90
CA GLY A 562 -13.14 -4.46 -20.56
C GLY A 562 -12.43 -5.80 -20.33
N THR A 563 -11.76 -6.37 -21.35
CA THR A 563 -11.01 -7.63 -21.23
C THR A 563 -9.51 -7.35 -21.25
N PHE A 564 -8.81 -7.79 -20.22
CA PHE A 564 -7.38 -7.56 -20.01
C PHE A 564 -6.59 -8.86 -19.93
N ASN A 565 -5.46 -8.93 -20.61
CA ASN A 565 -4.50 -10.05 -20.51
C ASN A 565 -3.29 -9.64 -19.67
N PHE A 566 -2.79 -10.57 -18.87
CA PHE A 566 -1.45 -10.43 -18.29
C PHE A 566 -0.39 -10.73 -19.34
N VAL A 567 0.45 -9.74 -19.62
CA VAL A 567 1.50 -9.81 -20.64
C VAL A 567 2.87 -9.44 -20.05
N GLN A 568 3.94 -9.75 -20.77
CA GLN A 568 5.32 -9.43 -20.36
C GLN A 568 6.03 -8.56 -21.39
N ALA A 569 6.75 -7.53 -20.92
CA ALA A 569 7.67 -6.74 -21.74
C ALA A 569 8.86 -6.25 -20.90
N ASP A 570 9.97 -5.90 -21.58
CA ASP A 570 11.06 -5.21 -20.87
C ASP A 570 10.65 -3.75 -20.57
N ALA A 571 10.98 -3.29 -19.35
CA ALA A 571 10.63 -1.95 -18.88
C ALA A 571 11.79 -1.28 -18.13
N GLU A 572 11.83 0.05 -18.13
CA GLU A 572 12.79 0.86 -17.37
C GLU A 572 12.06 1.89 -16.51
N LEU A 573 12.32 1.89 -15.20
CA LEU A 573 11.85 2.91 -14.28
C LEU A 573 13.02 3.67 -13.67
N TYR A 574 13.03 4.98 -13.77
CA TYR A 574 14.08 5.81 -13.22
C TYR A 574 13.53 7.07 -12.57
N GLY A 575 14.29 7.62 -11.61
CA GLY A 575 13.80 8.79 -10.92
C GLY A 575 14.77 9.35 -9.89
N TYR A 576 14.27 10.31 -9.12
CA TYR A 576 15.03 10.97 -8.08
C TYR A 576 14.14 11.39 -6.90
N GLU A 577 14.74 11.37 -5.71
CA GLU A 577 14.11 11.72 -4.45
C GLU A 577 14.96 12.76 -3.72
N LEU A 578 14.31 13.73 -3.11
CA LEU A 578 14.90 14.72 -2.20
C LEU A 578 14.09 14.76 -0.92
N ASP A 579 14.74 14.65 0.21
CA ASP A 579 14.22 15.00 1.54
C ASP A 579 15.14 15.99 2.21
N TYR A 580 14.58 17.06 2.78
CA TYR A 580 15.32 18.06 3.57
C TYR A 580 14.49 18.48 4.77
N GLN A 581 15.07 18.35 5.94
CA GLN A 581 14.46 18.78 7.20
C GLN A 581 15.38 19.75 7.92
N THR A 582 14.81 20.77 8.57
CA THR A 582 15.59 21.78 9.29
C THR A 582 14.83 22.41 10.43
N ASP A 583 15.55 22.67 11.51
CA ASP A 583 15.08 23.47 12.63
C ASP A 583 15.50 24.92 12.44
N LEU A 584 14.50 25.81 12.41
CA LEU A 584 14.66 27.24 12.21
C LEU A 584 14.27 28.01 13.47
N LYS A 585 15.08 28.98 13.88
CA LYS A 585 14.72 29.85 15.00
C LYS A 585 14.15 31.18 14.50
N LEU A 586 12.83 31.30 14.51
CA LEU A 586 12.13 32.49 14.04
C LEU A 586 11.33 33.12 15.19
N GLY A 587 11.49 34.43 15.41
CA GLY A 587 10.76 35.15 16.47
C GLY A 587 11.01 34.65 17.90
N GLY A 588 12.16 33.98 18.12
CA GLY A 588 12.51 33.40 19.42
C GLY A 588 11.90 32.00 19.68
N ARG A 589 11.23 31.41 18.69
CA ARG A 589 10.67 30.05 18.71
C ARG A 589 11.42 29.15 17.76
N LEU A 590 11.43 27.85 18.07
CA LEU A 590 11.91 26.80 17.18
C LEU A 590 10.77 26.43 16.23
N TRP A 591 11.09 26.34 14.96
CA TRP A 591 10.23 25.85 13.88
C TRP A 591 10.92 24.69 13.20
N ASN A 592 10.20 23.62 13.05
CA ASN A 592 10.62 22.51 12.21
C ASN A 592 10.05 22.73 10.80
N ALA A 593 10.90 22.61 9.78
CA ALA A 593 10.47 22.75 8.39
C ALA A 593 11.00 21.56 7.57
N SER A 594 10.17 21.03 6.71
CA SER A 594 10.47 19.94 5.78
C SER A 594 10.23 20.36 4.33
N LEU A 595 10.95 19.71 3.43
CA LEU A 595 10.80 19.87 2.00
C LEU A 595 11.10 18.52 1.37
N SER A 596 10.17 18.01 0.55
CA SER A 596 10.34 16.78 -0.21
C SER A 596 10.12 17.03 -1.70
N TYR A 597 10.73 16.19 -2.52
CA TYR A 597 10.44 16.12 -3.94
C TYR A 597 10.70 14.70 -4.44
N SER A 598 9.79 14.18 -5.22
CA SER A 598 9.94 12.89 -5.89
C SER A 598 9.48 12.98 -7.34
N SER A 599 10.14 12.20 -8.19
CA SER A 599 9.84 12.05 -9.60
C SER A 599 10.19 10.64 -10.03
N VAL A 600 9.33 10.01 -10.79
CA VAL A 600 9.57 8.72 -11.42
C VAL A 600 9.05 8.76 -12.86
N THR A 601 9.75 8.07 -13.75
CA THR A 601 9.35 7.87 -15.13
C THR A 601 9.44 6.37 -15.41
N GLY A 602 8.43 5.80 -16.05
CA GLY A 602 8.36 4.40 -16.45
C GLY A 602 8.10 4.28 -17.94
N GLU A 603 8.94 3.51 -18.65
CA GLU A 603 8.86 3.33 -20.10
C GLU A 603 9.01 1.83 -20.42
N LEU A 604 8.23 1.33 -21.39
CA LEU A 604 8.43 0.03 -22.02
C LEU A 604 9.57 0.09 -23.05
N SER A 605 10.13 -1.06 -23.39
CA SER A 605 11.29 -1.13 -24.31
C SER A 605 11.01 -0.67 -25.73
N ASP A 606 9.76 -0.63 -26.17
CA ASP A 606 9.30 -0.10 -27.45
C ASP A 606 9.13 1.44 -27.45
N GLY A 607 9.16 2.05 -26.27
CA GLY A 607 9.10 3.49 -26.03
C GLY A 607 7.74 4.02 -25.64
N ASP A 608 6.78 3.15 -25.36
CA ASP A 608 5.49 3.51 -24.78
C ASP A 608 5.63 3.67 -23.26
N ASN A 609 4.80 4.49 -22.65
CA ASN A 609 4.84 4.70 -21.20
C ASN A 609 4.17 3.54 -20.45
N LEU A 610 4.67 3.24 -19.25
CA LEU A 610 3.97 2.36 -18.33
C LEU A 610 2.73 3.08 -17.76
N PRO A 611 1.60 2.37 -17.58
CA PRO A 611 0.42 2.94 -16.93
C PRO A 611 0.63 3.16 -15.43
N ALA A 612 -0.24 3.98 -14.83
CA ALA A 612 -0.31 4.27 -13.40
C ALA A 612 0.99 4.77 -12.77
N ILE A 613 1.85 5.44 -13.55
CA ILE A 613 3.07 6.06 -13.04
C ILE A 613 2.73 7.36 -12.31
N PRO A 614 3.08 7.52 -11.00
CA PRO A 614 2.72 8.71 -10.24
C PRO A 614 3.35 9.98 -10.81
N ALA A 615 2.61 11.08 -10.75
CA ALA A 615 3.08 12.41 -11.13
C ALA A 615 4.23 12.91 -10.23
N ASP A 616 4.98 13.92 -10.72
CA ASP A 616 5.98 14.63 -9.93
C ASP A 616 5.34 15.28 -8.69
N LYS A 617 5.87 14.99 -7.50
CA LYS A 617 5.32 15.45 -6.21
C LYS A 617 6.32 16.33 -5.47
N PHE A 618 5.84 17.48 -4.98
CA PHE A 618 6.57 18.41 -4.14
C PHE A 618 5.83 18.62 -2.82
N GLY A 619 6.50 18.34 -1.69
CA GLY A 619 5.97 18.54 -0.35
C GLY A 619 6.70 19.65 0.40
N PHE A 620 5.96 20.42 1.19
CA PHE A 620 6.48 21.41 2.13
C PHE A 620 5.73 21.34 3.43
N GLY A 621 6.44 21.12 4.55
CA GLY A 621 5.89 21.14 5.90
C GLY A 621 6.52 22.23 6.75
N ILE A 622 5.74 22.81 7.68
CA ILE A 622 6.28 23.70 8.72
C ILE A 622 5.48 23.54 10.01
N GLY A 623 6.18 23.33 11.12
CA GLY A 623 5.56 23.16 12.42
C GLY A 623 6.28 23.93 13.52
N THR A 624 5.59 24.13 14.65
CA THR A 624 6.21 24.72 15.85
C THR A 624 5.45 24.31 17.10
N SER A 625 6.21 24.11 18.18
CA SER A 625 5.68 23.85 19.52
C SER A 625 5.64 25.12 20.33
N PHE A 626 4.55 25.38 21.04
CA PHE A 626 4.46 26.47 22.01
C PHE A 626 3.61 26.11 23.23
N ASN A 627 4.23 26.11 24.39
CA ASN A 627 3.65 25.65 25.66
C ASN A 627 3.20 24.17 25.52
N ALA A 628 1.88 23.96 25.51
CA ALA A 628 1.24 22.66 25.40
C ALA A 628 0.60 22.43 24.02
N PHE A 629 0.90 23.27 23.04
CA PHE A 629 0.38 23.17 21.69
C PHE A 629 1.49 22.88 20.70
N ASP A 630 1.25 21.95 19.77
CA ASP A 630 2.00 21.72 18.56
C ASP A 630 1.10 22.07 17.37
N VAL A 631 1.61 22.79 16.39
CA VAL A 631 0.86 23.18 15.18
C VAL A 631 1.72 22.90 13.97
N LYS A 632 1.14 22.29 12.95
CA LYS A 632 1.80 21.95 11.68
C LYS A 632 0.92 22.40 10.50
N LEU A 633 1.56 22.85 9.45
CA LEU A 633 0.99 23.09 8.13
C LEU A 633 1.78 22.23 7.14
N ASP A 634 1.09 21.46 6.34
CA ASP A 634 1.64 20.70 5.23
C ASP A 634 0.99 21.19 3.92
N VAL A 635 1.81 21.27 2.89
CA VAL A 635 1.39 21.64 1.53
C VAL A 635 2.02 20.62 0.59
N GLU A 636 1.19 19.98 -0.20
CA GLU A 636 1.61 19.09 -1.26
C GLU A 636 1.16 19.64 -2.60
N GLN A 637 2.06 19.69 -3.55
CA GLN A 637 1.80 20.04 -4.94
C GLN A 637 2.17 18.87 -5.84
N VAL A 638 1.19 18.35 -6.55
CA VAL A 638 1.32 17.31 -7.55
C VAL A 638 1.21 17.97 -8.92
N ALA A 639 2.06 17.56 -9.85
CA ALA A 639 2.06 18.08 -11.22
C ALA A 639 1.02 17.36 -12.09
N ASP A 640 0.70 17.94 -13.25
CA ASP A 640 -0.05 17.26 -14.29
C ASP A 640 0.70 15.97 -14.71
N GLN A 641 -0.03 14.89 -14.99
CA GLN A 641 0.53 13.65 -15.54
C GLN A 641 0.00 13.43 -16.95
N ASP A 642 0.86 13.78 -17.91
CA ASP A 642 0.59 13.67 -19.34
C ASP A 642 1.31 12.46 -20.00
N ASP A 643 2.26 11.83 -19.29
CA ASP A 643 3.03 10.66 -19.76
C ASP A 643 2.27 9.39 -19.36
N THR A 644 1.20 9.05 -20.09
CA THR A 644 0.25 7.96 -19.80
C THR A 644 0.56 6.69 -20.59
N GLY A 645 0.09 5.55 -20.11
CA GLY A 645 0.05 4.30 -20.86
C GLY A 645 -0.93 4.36 -22.04
N GLU A 646 -1.02 3.29 -22.80
CA GLU A 646 -2.00 3.14 -23.88
C GLU A 646 -3.41 3.13 -23.26
N GLU A 647 -4.36 3.83 -23.89
CA GLU A 647 -5.76 4.03 -23.43
C GLU A 647 -5.91 4.73 -22.06
N GLU A 648 -4.85 5.01 -21.33
CA GLU A 648 -4.90 5.69 -20.04
C GLU A 648 -5.12 7.20 -20.20
N LEU A 649 -6.06 7.78 -19.43
CA LEU A 649 -6.32 9.21 -19.43
C LEU A 649 -5.29 9.98 -18.57
N ALA A 650 -4.95 11.19 -19.01
CA ALA A 650 -4.12 12.11 -18.23
C ALA A 650 -4.85 12.64 -16.99
N THR A 651 -4.12 13.04 -15.97
CA THR A 651 -4.68 13.69 -14.80
C THR A 651 -4.11 15.09 -14.60
N ASP A 652 -4.97 16.02 -14.21
CA ASP A 652 -4.57 17.37 -13.84
C ASP A 652 -3.82 17.39 -12.49
N GLY A 653 -2.89 18.32 -12.36
CA GLY A 653 -2.15 18.52 -11.12
C GLY A 653 -2.97 19.31 -10.10
N TYR A 654 -2.72 19.06 -8.81
CA TYR A 654 -3.44 19.68 -7.71
C TYR A 654 -2.51 20.22 -6.62
N THR A 655 -3.09 20.99 -5.67
CA THR A 655 -2.39 21.46 -4.46
C THR A 655 -3.22 21.18 -3.23
N SER A 656 -2.82 20.22 -2.42
CA SER A 656 -3.42 19.93 -1.12
C SER A 656 -2.76 20.75 -0.02
N VAL A 657 -3.57 21.22 0.93
CA VAL A 657 -3.13 21.97 2.10
C VAL A 657 -3.77 21.40 3.36
N ASP A 658 -2.93 20.93 4.30
CA ASP A 658 -3.36 20.37 5.56
C ASP A 658 -2.88 21.19 6.75
N ILE A 659 -3.73 21.33 7.76
CA ILE A 659 -3.36 21.95 9.04
C ILE A 659 -3.69 21.00 10.17
N SER A 660 -2.72 20.81 11.07
CA SER A 660 -2.94 20.03 12.29
C SER A 660 -2.49 20.77 13.53
N ALA A 661 -3.16 20.50 14.65
CA ALA A 661 -2.83 21.02 15.96
C ALA A 661 -3.02 19.94 17.02
N SER A 662 -2.01 19.76 17.89
CA SER A 662 -2.07 18.91 19.07
C SER A 662 -2.04 19.79 20.33
N TYR A 663 -2.80 19.40 21.34
CA TYR A 663 -2.85 20.07 22.63
C TYR A 663 -2.75 19.06 23.77
N GLN A 664 -1.74 19.23 24.62
CA GLN A 664 -1.51 18.43 25.82
C GLN A 664 -1.81 19.29 27.06
N PRO A 665 -3.05 19.23 27.61
CA PRO A 665 -3.43 20.10 28.73
C PRO A 665 -2.58 19.80 29.97
N PRO A 666 -1.85 20.79 30.55
CA PRO A 666 -0.99 20.55 31.70
C PRO A 666 -1.74 20.14 32.98
N ALA A 667 -3.07 20.30 33.01
CA ALA A 667 -3.91 19.91 34.14
C ALA A 667 -4.34 18.42 34.09
N TYR A 668 -4.19 17.77 32.95
CA TYR A 668 -4.61 16.37 32.71
C TYR A 668 -3.44 15.64 32.05
N GLU A 669 -2.52 15.18 32.87
CA GLU A 669 -1.36 14.40 32.42
C GLU A 669 -1.86 13.16 31.66
N GLY A 670 -1.29 12.89 30.50
CA GLY A 670 -1.67 11.78 29.63
C GLY A 670 -2.81 12.07 28.63
N LEU A 671 -3.47 13.23 28.70
CA LEU A 671 -4.48 13.64 27.72
C LEU A 671 -3.82 14.37 26.54
N THR A 672 -4.08 13.90 25.33
CA THR A 672 -3.75 14.58 24.06
C THR A 672 -5.04 14.82 23.29
N LEU A 673 -5.22 16.05 22.82
CA LEU A 673 -6.34 16.45 21.95
C LEU A 673 -5.75 16.89 20.61
N ASN A 674 -6.15 16.26 19.53
CA ASN A 674 -5.72 16.63 18.18
C ASN A 674 -6.91 17.19 17.39
N ALA A 675 -6.62 18.16 16.56
CA ALA A 675 -7.54 18.70 15.57
C ALA A 675 -6.78 18.83 14.25
N SER A 676 -7.37 18.38 13.16
CA SER A 676 -6.82 18.56 11.82
C SER A 676 -7.89 18.99 10.83
N ILE A 677 -7.46 19.68 9.80
CA ILE A 677 -8.25 19.97 8.61
C ILE A 677 -7.40 19.45 7.45
N ARG A 678 -7.89 18.44 6.77
CA ARG A 678 -7.32 17.91 5.54
C ARG A 678 -8.00 18.58 4.37
N ASN A 679 -7.26 18.70 3.27
CA ASN A 679 -7.74 19.38 2.07
C ASN A 679 -8.45 20.72 2.40
N LEU A 680 -7.74 21.62 3.10
CA LEU A 680 -8.27 22.90 3.61
C LEU A 680 -8.92 23.76 2.51
N THR A 681 -8.45 23.63 1.28
CA THR A 681 -8.90 24.41 0.12
C THR A 681 -10.03 23.78 -0.63
N ASP A 682 -10.46 22.58 -0.21
CA ASP A 682 -11.49 21.78 -0.87
C ASP A 682 -11.17 21.58 -2.36
N GLU A 683 -9.93 21.17 -2.61
CA GLU A 683 -9.37 20.94 -3.94
C GLU A 683 -9.82 19.57 -4.47
N GLU A 684 -10.11 19.49 -5.73
CA GLU A 684 -10.32 18.21 -6.42
C GLU A 684 -8.97 17.45 -6.52
N ILE A 685 -8.91 16.28 -5.92
CA ILE A 685 -7.70 15.45 -5.87
C ILE A 685 -7.97 14.14 -6.58
N ARG A 686 -7.28 13.93 -7.71
CA ARG A 686 -7.28 12.67 -8.46
C ARG A 686 -5.86 12.14 -8.53
N GLN A 687 -5.58 11.10 -7.75
CA GLN A 687 -4.26 10.46 -7.79
C GLN A 687 -4.14 9.63 -9.05
N HIS A 688 -3.13 9.91 -9.88
CA HIS A 688 -2.92 9.20 -11.14
C HIS A 688 -2.75 7.68 -11.00
N THR A 689 -2.27 7.23 -9.84
CA THR A 689 -2.11 5.81 -9.49
C THR A 689 -3.40 5.11 -9.09
N SER A 690 -4.51 5.86 -8.89
CA SER A 690 -5.81 5.29 -8.54
C SER A 690 -6.49 4.69 -9.77
N PRO A 691 -6.97 3.44 -9.73
CA PRO A 691 -7.82 2.89 -10.78
C PRO A 691 -9.13 3.66 -10.96
N LEU A 692 -9.63 4.31 -9.89
CA LEU A 692 -10.84 5.13 -9.92
C LEU A 692 -10.57 6.62 -10.22
N LYS A 693 -9.36 7.02 -10.66
CA LYS A 693 -8.99 8.43 -10.87
C LYS A 693 -9.94 9.20 -11.77
N ASP A 694 -10.55 8.51 -12.73
CA ASP A 694 -11.45 9.10 -13.72
C ASP A 694 -12.91 9.10 -13.27
N LYS A 695 -13.27 8.31 -12.23
CA LYS A 695 -14.65 8.11 -11.76
C LYS A 695 -14.93 8.65 -10.36
N LEU A 696 -13.90 8.74 -9.49
CA LEU A 696 -14.04 9.18 -8.12
C LEU A 696 -12.81 9.99 -7.68
N PRO A 697 -12.95 11.30 -7.36
CA PRO A 697 -11.92 12.06 -6.67
C PRO A 697 -11.83 11.64 -5.21
N GLU A 698 -10.74 12.03 -4.53
CA GLU A 698 -10.64 11.86 -3.08
C GLU A 698 -11.63 12.78 -2.33
N ALA A 699 -11.83 12.47 -1.04
CA ALA A 699 -12.67 13.27 -0.16
C ALA A 699 -12.30 14.76 -0.20
N GLY A 700 -13.29 15.64 -0.20
CA GLY A 700 -13.14 17.06 -0.06
C GLY A 700 -12.56 17.47 1.30
N GLN A 701 -12.83 18.70 1.75
CA GLN A 701 -12.37 19.17 3.06
C GLN A 701 -12.88 18.26 4.19
N ASP A 702 -11.96 17.82 5.08
CA ASP A 702 -12.28 16.94 6.22
C ASP A 702 -11.72 17.54 7.53
N ILE A 703 -12.60 17.81 8.50
CA ILE A 703 -12.24 18.29 9.83
C ILE A 703 -12.29 17.14 10.83
N ARG A 704 -11.15 16.81 11.42
CA ARG A 704 -11.02 15.70 12.38
C ARG A 704 -10.67 16.19 13.77
N LEU A 705 -11.29 15.56 14.77
CA LEU A 705 -11.03 15.79 16.19
C LEU A 705 -10.77 14.47 16.88
N THR A 706 -9.62 14.31 17.53
CA THR A 706 -9.33 13.13 18.34
C THR A 706 -8.95 13.49 19.78
N ALA A 707 -9.31 12.62 20.69
CA ALA A 707 -8.90 12.69 22.10
C ALA A 707 -8.29 11.35 22.50
N ARG A 708 -7.04 11.38 22.96
CA ARG A 708 -6.30 10.23 23.44
C ARG A 708 -5.93 10.40 24.90
N TYR A 709 -6.19 9.41 25.73
CA TYR A 709 -5.89 9.45 27.16
C TYR A 709 -5.11 8.22 27.59
N LYS A 710 -3.87 8.44 28.05
CA LYS A 710 -2.98 7.41 28.59
C LYS A 710 -2.92 7.50 30.11
N PHE A 711 -3.13 6.38 30.83
CA PHE A 711 -3.14 6.33 32.31
C PHE A 711 -2.71 4.98 32.88
#